data_81bcaa10e8c0c13debf2420d751ed11f
#
_entry.id   81bcaa10e8c0c13debf2420d751ed11f
#
_cell.length_a   1.000
_cell.length_b   1.000
_cell.length_c   1.000
_cell.angle_alpha   90.00
_cell.angle_beta   90.00
_cell.angle_gamma   90.00
#
_symmetry.space_group_name_H-M   'P 1'
#
loop_
_entity.id
_entity.type
_entity.pdbx_description
1 polymer ?
#
loop_
_entity_poly.entity_id
_entity_poly.type
_entity_poly.pdbx_seq_one_letter_code
_entity_poly.pdbx_strand_id
1 'polypeptide(L)'
;MITHPSFTVEPWCLRETELNLEVLAQSESVFALSNGHIGWRGNLDEGEPHGLPGAYLNGVHERHPLPYAEAGYGYPESGQTMINVTDGKIIRLLVDDHPCDLRYGQLLEHERVLDFRSGVLSRTARWTSPGGRTVRITSRRLVSFAQRAVAAVVYEVEPVDGPASVAVQSELVANEQLPTITGDPRVAAATRSPLVGEEYFAQDTRLRLVHRTEASALRVGAAADHLVEGPGSTRWTAQCEPDVSRLTVTADLEPGQPLRLVKFVAYGWSGERSLPAVHDQVDGAVAAAVSTGWDGLVAAQRAYLDRFWAGADVEVEGDAQIQQAVRFALFHVLQAAARGENRAIPAKGLTGTGYDGHSFWDTESYVLPLLTFTAPEAVAPALRWRHGTLPAARERARQLGLAGAVFPWRTIEGAECSAYWPAGTAAFHINADIANAAVRYVMVSGDEEFDRGEGLDLLVDTARLWRSLGHHDAAGVFHIDGVTGPDEYSAIARDNLYTNLMARQNLVAAADAVTRHPDRAAELGVDDEEAAVWRDAAARMAMPYNDTLGVHEQSAGYTHFQRWDFEATPPENYPLLLHYPYFDLYRKQVVKQADVVLAMLEFPNAFTEEQKARNFAYYEALTVRDSSLSACCQAVLAAETGHLRLAYAYLGEAALMDLDDLEHNTRDGLHIASLAGTWIALVSGFGGMRRHIGEDGRPDLLGFAPRLPEALSRVAFTVLMRGRRLKVDIGPTHVRYRLVEGEPLEVLHHGEPLTVTAGAPVERPVPPATARPEPQQPRGRRPAGLATEEEQLRPEAQE
;
A
#
# COMPACT_ATOMS: atom_id res chain seq x y z
N MET A 1 -2.49 17.07 -8.91
CA MET A 1 -2.33 18.35 -8.22
C MET A 1 -3.29 18.35 -7.05
N ILE A 2 -2.85 18.65 -5.86
CA ILE A 2 -3.82 19.02 -4.84
C ILE A 2 -4.41 20.34 -5.33
N THR A 3 -5.38 20.21 -6.21
CA THR A 3 -6.02 21.36 -6.90
C THR A 3 -6.91 22.14 -5.97
N HIS A 4 -7.20 21.58 -4.79
CA HIS A 4 -8.02 22.28 -3.82
C HIS A 4 -7.21 23.43 -3.17
N PRO A 5 -7.71 24.66 -3.16
CA PRO A 5 -6.98 25.84 -2.64
C PRO A 5 -6.62 25.72 -1.15
N SER A 6 -7.25 24.80 -0.42
CA SER A 6 -6.94 24.54 1.00
C SER A 6 -5.59 23.87 1.23
N PHE A 7 -4.93 23.31 0.19
CA PHE A 7 -3.65 22.63 0.33
C PHE A 7 -2.50 23.43 -0.28
N THR A 8 -1.32 23.32 0.33
CA THR A 8 -0.09 23.96 -0.15
C THR A 8 0.93 22.92 -0.60
N VAL A 9 1.70 23.26 -1.66
CA VAL A 9 2.78 22.41 -2.14
C VAL A 9 4.06 22.68 -1.34
N GLU A 10 4.43 21.73 -0.49
CA GLU A 10 5.63 21.78 0.36
C GLU A 10 6.37 20.44 0.33
N PRO A 11 7.70 20.43 0.16
CA PRO A 11 8.42 19.19 -0.13
C PRO A 11 8.49 18.18 1.02
N TRP A 12 8.21 18.58 2.28
CA TRP A 12 8.35 17.74 3.46
C TRP A 12 7.12 17.63 4.35
N CYS A 13 6.02 18.19 3.92
CA CYS A 13 4.77 18.08 4.65
C CYS A 13 3.56 18.13 3.71
N LEU A 14 2.43 17.64 4.20
CA LEU A 14 1.12 17.95 3.66
C LEU A 14 0.49 18.99 4.58
N ARG A 15 0.08 20.13 4.04
CA ARG A 15 -0.54 21.22 4.79
C ARG A 15 -1.91 21.54 4.22
N GLU A 16 -2.91 21.58 5.11
CA GLU A 16 -4.26 22.09 4.85
C GLU A 16 -4.41 23.40 5.62
N THR A 17 -4.78 24.47 4.95
CA THR A 17 -4.90 25.83 5.52
C THR A 17 -6.35 26.27 5.78
N GLU A 18 -7.31 25.53 5.21
CA GLU A 18 -8.74 25.78 5.37
C GLU A 18 -9.48 24.46 5.49
N LEU A 19 -10.43 24.35 6.44
CA LEU A 19 -11.28 23.18 6.58
C LEU A 19 -12.37 23.21 5.49
N ASN A 20 -12.33 22.23 4.59
CA ASN A 20 -13.39 22.02 3.62
C ASN A 20 -14.12 20.69 3.93
N LEU A 21 -15.42 20.81 4.22
CA LEU A 21 -16.27 19.67 4.55
C LEU A 21 -16.61 18.79 3.34
N GLU A 22 -16.57 19.33 2.12
CA GLU A 22 -16.83 18.57 0.88
C GLU A 22 -15.76 17.52 0.59
N VAL A 23 -14.50 17.79 0.97
CA VAL A 23 -13.36 16.86 0.82
C VAL A 23 -12.90 16.26 2.15
N LEU A 24 -13.73 16.34 3.21
CA LEU A 24 -13.32 15.93 4.56
C LEU A 24 -12.95 14.45 4.62
N ALA A 25 -13.75 13.56 4.02
CA ALA A 25 -13.45 12.13 4.03
C ALA A 25 -12.14 11.78 3.29
N GLN A 26 -11.81 12.50 2.20
CA GLN A 26 -10.53 12.41 1.51
C GLN A 26 -9.40 12.94 2.40
N SER A 27 -9.55 14.13 2.99
CA SER A 27 -8.58 14.73 3.91
C SER A 27 -8.24 13.78 5.07
N GLU A 28 -9.24 13.09 5.62
CA GLU A 28 -9.04 12.11 6.69
C GLU A 28 -8.17 10.91 6.26
N SER A 29 -8.19 10.53 4.98
CA SER A 29 -7.30 9.50 4.43
C SER A 29 -5.87 10.00 4.26
N VAL A 30 -5.67 11.18 3.64
CA VAL A 30 -4.33 11.71 3.35
C VAL A 30 -3.58 12.18 4.61
N PHE A 31 -4.29 12.53 5.68
CA PHE A 31 -3.73 12.83 7.01
C PHE A 31 -3.70 11.64 7.97
N ALA A 32 -3.96 10.43 7.49
CA ALA A 32 -3.91 9.23 8.32
C ALA A 32 -2.51 8.96 8.85
N LEU A 33 -2.44 8.51 10.10
CA LEU A 33 -1.21 8.04 10.75
C LEU A 33 -1.27 6.54 10.95
N SER A 34 -0.19 5.85 10.64
CA SER A 34 -0.06 4.42 10.85
C SER A 34 1.39 4.02 11.13
N ASN A 35 1.59 2.80 11.59
CA ASN A 35 2.90 2.17 11.65
C ASN A 35 2.90 0.73 11.10
N GLY A 36 1.79 0.33 10.43
CA GLY A 36 1.59 -1.05 9.96
C GLY A 36 0.97 -1.99 11.01
N HIS A 37 0.80 -1.54 12.26
CA HIS A 37 0.07 -2.24 13.31
C HIS A 37 -1.18 -1.45 13.76
N ILE A 38 -1.02 -0.17 14.05
CA ILE A 38 -2.09 0.76 14.37
C ILE A 38 -2.31 1.68 13.17
N GLY A 39 -3.57 1.98 12.84
CA GLY A 39 -3.96 3.01 11.88
C GLY A 39 -5.01 3.94 12.48
N TRP A 40 -4.76 5.23 12.40
CA TRP A 40 -5.69 6.29 12.79
C TRP A 40 -5.95 7.21 11.60
N ARG A 41 -7.19 7.30 11.17
CA ARG A 41 -7.55 8.32 10.16
C ARG A 41 -7.30 9.72 10.69
N GLY A 42 -7.12 10.66 9.78
CA GLY A 42 -6.88 12.08 10.08
C GLY A 42 -8.12 12.85 10.55
N ASN A 43 -9.05 12.21 11.27
CA ASN A 43 -10.22 12.87 11.82
C ASN A 43 -9.85 14.01 12.76
N LEU A 44 -10.75 14.98 12.94
CA LEU A 44 -10.61 16.05 13.94
C LEU A 44 -10.62 15.44 15.35
N ASP A 45 -9.91 16.06 16.27
CA ASP A 45 -9.74 15.54 17.64
C ASP A 45 -11.07 15.46 18.39
N GLU A 46 -11.97 16.44 18.17
CA GLU A 46 -13.26 16.54 18.82
C GLU A 46 -14.26 15.46 18.35
N GLY A 47 -13.92 14.70 17.33
CA GLY A 47 -14.74 13.62 16.74
C GLY A 47 -15.78 14.12 15.75
N GLU A 48 -16.15 15.38 15.77
CA GLU A 48 -17.14 16.00 14.87
C GLU A 48 -16.62 17.35 14.31
N PRO A 49 -16.87 17.71 13.08
CA PRO A 49 -17.43 16.84 12.03
C PRO A 49 -16.45 15.77 11.58
N HIS A 50 -16.97 14.66 11.04
CA HIS A 50 -16.19 13.63 10.40
C HIS A 50 -16.81 13.22 9.06
N GLY A 51 -15.99 12.78 8.11
CA GLY A 51 -16.43 12.13 6.89
C GLY A 51 -16.59 10.63 7.11
N LEU A 52 -15.50 9.96 7.55
CA LEU A 52 -15.48 8.54 7.89
C LEU A 52 -14.57 8.34 9.11
N PRO A 53 -15.11 7.98 10.28
CA PRO A 53 -14.28 7.66 11.43
C PRO A 53 -13.45 6.39 11.17
N GLY A 54 -12.26 6.28 11.77
CA GLY A 54 -11.42 5.09 11.59
C GLY A 54 -10.29 4.99 12.59
N ALA A 55 -10.32 3.88 13.33
CA ALA A 55 -9.22 3.36 14.10
C ALA A 55 -9.10 1.87 13.80
N TYR A 56 -7.91 1.43 13.37
CA TYR A 56 -7.70 0.06 12.86
C TYR A 56 -6.52 -0.59 13.56
N LEU A 57 -6.58 -1.92 13.70
CA LEU A 57 -5.45 -2.78 14.06
C LEU A 57 -5.24 -3.82 12.98
N ASN A 58 -4.04 -3.91 12.47
CA ASN A 58 -3.70 -4.84 11.41
C ASN A 58 -4.00 -6.29 11.82
N GLY A 59 -4.80 -6.97 11.00
CA GLY A 59 -5.24 -8.34 11.21
C GLY A 59 -6.52 -8.46 12.06
N VAL A 60 -7.05 -7.39 12.65
CA VAL A 60 -8.35 -7.43 13.33
C VAL A 60 -9.47 -7.29 12.31
N HIS A 61 -10.33 -8.29 12.25
CA HIS A 61 -11.38 -8.40 11.25
C HIS A 61 -12.59 -9.17 11.80
N GLU A 62 -13.72 -9.04 11.12
CA GLU A 62 -14.87 -9.92 11.30
C GLU A 62 -15.06 -10.85 10.11
N ARG A 63 -15.68 -11.99 10.37
CA ARG A 63 -16.05 -12.97 9.34
C ARG A 63 -17.53 -12.85 9.02
N HIS A 64 -17.83 -13.03 7.74
CA HIS A 64 -19.21 -13.09 7.28
C HIS A 64 -19.39 -14.19 6.23
N PRO A 65 -20.58 -14.81 6.10
CA PRO A 65 -20.82 -15.82 5.10
C PRO A 65 -20.84 -15.22 3.68
N LEU A 66 -20.42 -16.02 2.68
CA LEU A 66 -20.56 -15.74 1.26
C LEU A 66 -21.60 -16.70 0.66
N PRO A 67 -22.91 -16.44 0.80
CA PRO A 67 -23.94 -17.32 0.25
C PRO A 67 -24.03 -17.15 -1.28
N TYR A 68 -24.21 -18.28 -1.97
CA TYR A 68 -24.42 -18.36 -3.41
C TYR A 68 -25.83 -18.87 -3.70
N ALA A 69 -26.40 -18.43 -4.82
CA ALA A 69 -27.71 -18.91 -5.26
C ALA A 69 -27.70 -20.42 -5.56
N GLU A 70 -26.55 -20.91 -6.08
CA GLU A 70 -26.31 -22.32 -6.35
C GLU A 70 -24.99 -22.74 -5.71
N ALA A 71 -24.95 -23.93 -5.10
CA ALA A 71 -23.74 -24.45 -4.49
C ALA A 71 -22.73 -24.89 -5.56
N GLY A 72 -21.44 -24.68 -5.30
CA GLY A 72 -20.33 -25.13 -6.12
C GLY A 72 -19.16 -25.61 -5.25
N TYR A 73 -18.58 -26.73 -5.61
CA TYR A 73 -17.40 -27.25 -4.91
C TYR A 73 -16.23 -26.28 -5.08
N GLY A 74 -15.52 -25.98 -3.99
CA GLY A 74 -14.36 -25.11 -3.98
C GLY A 74 -14.67 -23.60 -4.03
N TYR A 75 -15.94 -23.21 -3.92
CA TYR A 75 -16.28 -21.78 -3.75
C TYR A 75 -15.84 -21.30 -2.36
N PRO A 76 -15.32 -20.06 -2.23
CA PRO A 76 -15.07 -19.45 -0.93
C PRO A 76 -16.38 -19.36 -0.14
N GLU A 77 -16.40 -19.82 1.12
CA GLU A 77 -17.63 -19.89 1.94
C GLU A 77 -17.78 -18.70 2.88
N SER A 78 -16.68 -18.04 3.20
CA SER A 78 -16.65 -16.90 4.13
C SER A 78 -15.77 -15.77 3.62
N GLY A 79 -16.22 -14.54 3.81
CA GLY A 79 -15.44 -13.32 3.66
C GLY A 79 -14.86 -12.85 4.99
N GLN A 80 -13.85 -11.99 4.90
CA GLN A 80 -13.22 -11.29 6.02
C GLN A 80 -13.35 -9.80 5.77
N THR A 81 -13.62 -9.00 6.80
CA THR A 81 -13.73 -7.53 6.67
C THR A 81 -13.04 -6.88 7.85
N MET A 82 -12.08 -5.99 7.59
CA MET A 82 -11.45 -5.16 8.62
C MET A 82 -12.52 -4.30 9.30
N ILE A 83 -12.48 -4.25 10.63
CA ILE A 83 -13.42 -3.49 11.43
C ILE A 83 -12.76 -2.30 12.12
N ASN A 84 -13.54 -1.29 12.46
CA ASN A 84 -13.09 -0.30 13.41
C ASN A 84 -12.91 -0.95 14.79
N VAL A 85 -11.77 -0.69 15.40
CA VAL A 85 -11.51 -1.03 16.80
C VAL A 85 -11.85 0.14 17.70
N THR A 86 -11.65 -0.02 19.00
CA THR A 86 -11.82 1.08 19.96
C THR A 86 -11.06 2.33 19.53
N ASP A 87 -11.79 3.41 19.28
CA ASP A 87 -11.18 4.70 18.91
C ASP A 87 -10.57 5.36 20.13
N GLY A 88 -9.25 5.54 20.11
CA GLY A 88 -8.50 6.18 21.18
C GLY A 88 -8.08 7.63 20.87
N LYS A 89 -8.40 8.18 19.68
CA LYS A 89 -7.96 9.52 19.29
C LYS A 89 -8.92 10.65 19.76
N ILE A 90 -10.16 10.32 20.13
CA ILE A 90 -11.21 11.29 20.43
C ILE A 90 -10.90 12.07 21.71
N ILE A 91 -10.96 13.41 21.60
CA ILE A 91 -10.85 14.38 22.70
C ILE A 91 -11.89 15.47 22.46
N ARG A 92 -13.07 15.36 23.08
CA ARG A 92 -14.15 16.34 22.96
C ARG A 92 -13.88 17.56 23.82
N LEU A 93 -14.26 18.74 23.35
CA LEU A 93 -14.13 20.01 24.08
C LEU A 93 -15.50 20.67 24.26
N LEU A 94 -15.77 21.16 25.45
CA LEU A 94 -16.87 22.08 25.74
C LEU A 94 -16.27 23.39 26.25
N VAL A 95 -16.82 24.51 25.77
CA VAL A 95 -16.42 25.88 26.17
C VAL A 95 -17.69 26.58 26.67
N ASP A 96 -17.72 26.95 27.96
CA ASP A 96 -18.91 27.52 28.63
C ASP A 96 -20.19 26.69 28.25
N ASP A 97 -20.11 25.35 28.42
CA ASP A 97 -21.16 24.37 28.10
C ASP A 97 -21.53 24.19 26.58
N HIS A 98 -20.86 24.92 25.69
CA HIS A 98 -21.04 24.73 24.25
C HIS A 98 -20.04 23.68 23.70
N PRO A 99 -20.49 22.60 23.09
CA PRO A 99 -19.59 21.65 22.45
C PRO A 99 -18.85 22.30 21.27
N CYS A 100 -17.56 22.05 21.20
CA CYS A 100 -16.74 22.48 20.08
C CYS A 100 -16.99 21.56 18.88
N ASP A 101 -17.90 22.03 18.01
CA ASP A 101 -18.14 21.44 16.71
C ASP A 101 -17.95 22.54 15.67
N LEU A 102 -17.01 22.35 14.75
CA LEU A 102 -16.63 23.40 13.79
C LEU A 102 -17.73 23.75 12.79
N ARG A 103 -18.83 22.97 12.74
CA ARG A 103 -20.04 23.32 11.95
C ARG A 103 -20.88 24.42 12.64
N TYR A 104 -20.71 24.61 13.95
CA TYR A 104 -21.43 25.58 14.75
C TYR A 104 -20.46 26.58 15.37
N GLY A 105 -20.91 27.82 15.57
CA GLY A 105 -20.01 28.92 15.96
C GLY A 105 -19.26 29.48 14.77
N GLN A 106 -18.09 30.03 14.99
CA GLN A 106 -17.28 30.65 13.94
C GLN A 106 -15.85 30.14 13.98
N LEU A 107 -15.45 29.41 12.94
CA LEU A 107 -14.05 29.02 12.72
C LEU A 107 -13.30 30.20 12.13
N LEU A 108 -12.33 30.74 12.87
CA LEU A 108 -11.55 31.92 12.48
C LEU A 108 -10.22 31.52 11.81
N GLU A 109 -9.61 30.44 12.29
CA GLU A 109 -8.35 29.90 11.76
C GLU A 109 -8.40 28.36 11.81
N HIS A 110 -7.87 27.73 10.78
CA HIS A 110 -7.67 26.29 10.73
C HIS A 110 -6.40 25.97 9.96
N GLU A 111 -5.56 25.12 10.53
CA GLU A 111 -4.39 24.58 9.88
C GLU A 111 -4.15 23.15 10.37
N ARG A 112 -3.89 22.22 9.42
CA ARG A 112 -3.36 20.88 9.72
C ARG A 112 -2.07 20.67 8.95
N VAL A 113 -1.07 20.06 9.59
CA VAL A 113 0.23 19.77 8.98
C VAL A 113 0.67 18.36 9.35
N LEU A 114 0.85 17.51 8.36
CA LEU A 114 1.52 16.22 8.50
C LEU A 114 2.98 16.38 8.05
N ASP A 115 3.89 16.35 8.99
CA ASP A 115 5.34 16.44 8.74
C ASP A 115 5.92 15.05 8.49
N PHE A 116 6.40 14.79 7.28
CA PHE A 116 6.97 13.50 6.87
C PHE A 116 8.30 13.16 7.55
N ARG A 117 9.01 14.15 8.09
CA ARG A 117 10.27 13.94 8.81
C ARG A 117 10.08 13.50 10.25
N SER A 118 9.04 13.95 10.92
CA SER A 118 8.72 13.59 12.30
C SER A 118 7.58 12.58 12.41
N GLY A 119 6.76 12.43 11.36
CA GLY A 119 5.56 11.61 11.41
C GLY A 119 4.52 12.14 12.42
N VAL A 120 4.53 13.45 12.68
CA VAL A 120 3.60 14.12 13.57
C VAL A 120 2.55 14.86 12.75
N LEU A 121 1.29 14.63 13.08
CA LEU A 121 0.17 15.44 12.61
C LEU A 121 -0.09 16.53 13.64
N SER A 122 0.08 17.79 13.23
CA SER A 122 -0.21 18.97 14.05
C SER A 122 -1.45 19.66 13.51
N ARG A 123 -2.25 20.23 14.42
CA ARG A 123 -3.42 21.04 14.09
C ARG A 123 -3.46 22.28 14.99
N THR A 124 -3.84 23.42 14.42
CA THR A 124 -4.18 24.64 15.12
C THR A 124 -5.52 25.14 14.62
N ALA A 125 -6.43 25.47 15.52
CA ALA A 125 -7.71 26.07 15.20
C ALA A 125 -8.00 27.23 16.17
N ARG A 126 -8.64 28.30 15.68
CA ARG A 126 -9.23 29.36 16.49
C ARG A 126 -10.72 29.37 16.22
N TRP A 127 -11.49 29.07 17.24
CA TRP A 127 -12.94 28.90 17.15
C TRP A 127 -13.67 29.76 18.18
N THR A 128 -14.73 30.43 17.74
CA THR A 128 -15.64 31.18 18.60
C THR A 128 -16.92 30.37 18.81
N SER A 129 -17.23 30.06 20.08
CA SER A 129 -18.45 29.33 20.44
C SER A 129 -19.72 30.13 20.10
N PRO A 130 -20.88 29.45 19.95
CA PRO A 130 -22.16 30.16 19.82
C PRO A 130 -22.43 31.16 20.95
N GLY A 131 -21.85 30.95 22.14
CA GLY A 131 -21.91 31.90 23.27
C GLY A 131 -20.96 33.10 23.16
N GLY A 132 -20.16 33.19 22.08
CA GLY A 132 -19.27 34.31 21.80
C GLY A 132 -17.89 34.21 22.45
N ARG A 133 -17.51 33.05 23.03
CA ARG A 133 -16.19 32.84 23.61
C ARG A 133 -15.24 32.25 22.55
N THR A 134 -14.08 32.90 22.37
CA THR A 134 -13.05 32.44 21.43
C THR A 134 -11.94 31.66 22.17
N VAL A 135 -11.64 30.47 21.65
CA VAL A 135 -10.53 29.64 22.11
C VAL A 135 -9.58 29.32 20.97
N ARG A 136 -8.29 29.15 21.33
CA ARG A 136 -7.28 28.52 20.49
C ARG A 136 -7.15 27.08 20.92
N ILE A 137 -7.20 26.19 19.95
CA ILE A 137 -6.99 24.74 20.10
C ILE A 137 -5.72 24.38 19.37
N THR A 138 -4.81 23.67 20.04
CA THR A 138 -3.63 23.08 19.39
C THR A 138 -3.59 21.61 19.72
N SER A 139 -3.46 20.77 18.71
CA SER A 139 -3.23 19.34 18.92
C SER A 139 -2.04 18.85 18.13
N ARG A 140 -1.37 17.83 18.66
CA ARG A 140 -0.29 17.09 17.99
C ARG A 140 -0.49 15.62 18.28
N ARG A 141 -0.44 14.78 17.24
CA ARG A 141 -0.59 13.35 17.42
C ARG A 141 0.46 12.56 16.61
N LEU A 142 0.79 11.37 17.09
CA LEU A 142 1.63 10.39 16.40
C LEU A 142 1.15 8.96 16.65
N VAL A 143 1.45 8.08 15.70
CA VAL A 143 1.44 6.63 15.86
C VAL A 143 2.90 6.18 15.83
N SER A 144 3.39 5.54 16.90
CA SER A 144 4.83 5.37 17.09
C SER A 144 5.44 4.28 16.22
N PHE A 145 6.48 4.60 15.45
CA PHE A 145 7.32 3.61 14.80
C PHE A 145 8.28 2.90 15.76
N ALA A 146 8.62 3.52 16.90
CA ALA A 146 9.54 2.94 17.88
C ALA A 146 8.84 1.99 18.84
N GLN A 147 7.67 2.39 19.36
CA GLN A 147 6.84 1.59 20.28
C GLN A 147 5.59 1.11 19.54
N ARG A 148 5.65 -0.08 18.93
CA ARG A 148 4.66 -0.65 18.02
C ARG A 148 3.20 -0.49 18.46
N ALA A 149 2.93 -0.72 19.74
CA ALA A 149 1.58 -0.74 20.30
C ALA A 149 1.05 0.63 20.71
N VAL A 150 1.84 1.73 20.49
CA VAL A 150 1.60 3.04 21.12
C VAL A 150 1.25 4.11 20.10
N ALA A 151 0.23 4.90 20.43
CA ALA A 151 -0.08 6.18 19.83
C ALA A 151 -0.20 7.24 20.95
N ALA A 152 -0.04 8.52 20.61
CA ALA A 152 -0.16 9.60 21.59
C ALA A 152 -0.73 10.87 20.98
N VAL A 153 -1.43 11.64 21.80
CA VAL A 153 -2.01 12.95 21.46
C VAL A 153 -1.64 13.95 22.52
N VAL A 154 -1.16 15.13 22.14
CA VAL A 154 -1.12 16.34 22.97
C VAL A 154 -2.24 17.24 22.53
N TYR A 155 -3.07 17.67 23.46
CA TYR A 155 -4.20 18.58 23.22
C TYR A 155 -4.12 19.77 24.17
N GLU A 156 -4.15 20.96 23.62
CA GLU A 156 -4.08 22.21 24.38
C GLU A 156 -5.25 23.12 24.01
N VAL A 157 -5.90 23.72 25.00
CA VAL A 157 -6.95 24.74 24.82
C VAL A 157 -6.63 25.96 25.66
N GLU A 158 -6.74 27.15 25.03
CA GLU A 158 -6.46 28.44 25.64
C GLU A 158 -7.56 29.45 25.24
N PRO A 159 -8.19 30.17 26.19
CA PRO A 159 -9.09 31.24 25.81
C PRO A 159 -8.32 32.44 25.26
N VAL A 160 -8.90 33.15 24.27
CA VAL A 160 -8.25 34.25 23.55
C VAL A 160 -8.73 35.61 24.04
N ASP A 161 -10.03 35.78 24.25
CA ASP A 161 -10.71 37.08 24.43
C ASP A 161 -11.27 37.34 25.84
N GLY A 162 -11.02 36.44 26.79
CA GLY A 162 -11.47 36.54 28.18
C GLY A 162 -11.53 35.16 28.85
N PRO A 163 -11.83 35.10 30.15
CA PRO A 163 -11.89 33.81 30.84
C PRO A 163 -12.96 32.90 30.28
N ALA A 164 -12.71 31.59 30.32
CA ALA A 164 -13.63 30.54 29.88
C ALA A 164 -13.58 29.33 30.82
N SER A 165 -14.73 28.74 31.09
CA SER A 165 -14.82 27.42 31.69
C SER A 165 -14.75 26.35 30.58
N VAL A 166 -13.82 25.41 30.74
CA VAL A 166 -13.66 24.36 29.75
C VAL A 166 -13.83 22.99 30.36
N ALA A 167 -14.40 22.05 29.55
CA ALA A 167 -14.39 20.64 29.86
C ALA A 167 -13.81 19.87 28.65
N VAL A 168 -12.68 19.19 28.91
CA VAL A 168 -12.03 18.32 27.92
C VAL A 168 -12.34 16.88 28.26
N GLN A 169 -12.95 16.14 27.32
CA GLN A 169 -13.34 14.75 27.50
C GLN A 169 -12.51 13.84 26.61
N SER A 170 -11.50 13.21 27.20
CA SER A 170 -10.69 12.20 26.50
C SER A 170 -11.40 10.84 26.57
N GLU A 171 -11.62 10.23 25.42
CA GLU A 171 -12.46 9.03 25.32
C GLU A 171 -11.72 7.85 24.67
N LEU A 172 -12.07 6.63 25.10
CA LEU A 172 -11.95 5.38 24.36
C LEU A 172 -13.37 4.98 23.96
N VAL A 173 -13.65 4.84 22.67
CA VAL A 173 -14.99 4.56 22.16
C VAL A 173 -14.96 3.32 21.26
N ALA A 174 -15.70 2.28 21.64
CA ALA A 174 -15.90 1.09 20.83
C ALA A 174 -17.28 1.16 20.15
N ASN A 175 -17.48 0.34 19.12
CA ASN A 175 -18.73 0.23 18.39
C ASN A 175 -19.29 1.58 17.89
N GLU A 176 -18.40 2.49 17.49
CA GLU A 176 -18.81 3.76 16.92
C GLU A 176 -19.71 3.56 15.70
N GLN A 177 -20.80 4.29 15.61
CA GLN A 177 -21.74 4.15 14.50
C GLN A 177 -21.11 4.69 13.22
N LEU A 178 -20.96 3.81 12.23
CA LEU A 178 -20.39 4.13 10.93
C LEU A 178 -21.52 4.39 9.93
N PRO A 179 -21.34 5.34 9.01
CA PRO A 179 -22.19 5.42 7.84
C PRO A 179 -22.08 4.11 7.03
N THR A 180 -23.18 3.66 6.44
CA THR A 180 -23.17 2.46 5.59
C THR A 180 -22.41 2.75 4.30
N ILE A 181 -21.20 2.21 4.19
CA ILE A 181 -20.28 2.46 3.06
C ILE A 181 -20.42 1.40 1.97
N THR A 182 -20.91 0.21 2.33
CA THR A 182 -20.99 -0.95 1.42
C THR A 182 -22.43 -1.23 1.00
N GLY A 183 -22.60 -1.56 -0.28
CA GLY A 183 -23.86 -2.08 -0.81
C GLY A 183 -24.14 -3.55 -0.44
N ASP A 184 -23.20 -4.26 0.22
CA ASP A 184 -23.37 -5.63 0.68
C ASP A 184 -23.96 -5.66 2.10
N PRO A 185 -25.25 -6.11 2.26
CA PRO A 185 -25.90 -6.16 3.58
C PRO A 185 -25.17 -7.06 4.60
N ARG A 186 -24.40 -8.03 4.15
CA ARG A 186 -23.66 -8.98 5.01
C ARG A 186 -22.47 -8.30 5.65
N VAL A 187 -21.70 -7.54 4.87
CA VAL A 187 -20.60 -6.73 5.38
C VAL A 187 -21.12 -5.66 6.32
N ALA A 188 -22.22 -4.98 5.95
CA ALA A 188 -22.88 -3.99 6.79
C ALA A 188 -23.35 -4.59 8.13
N ALA A 189 -23.86 -5.83 8.13
CA ALA A 189 -24.25 -6.51 9.36
C ALA A 189 -23.05 -6.89 10.23
N ALA A 190 -21.96 -7.41 9.62
CA ALA A 190 -20.74 -7.80 10.33
C ALA A 190 -19.99 -6.61 10.96
N THR A 191 -20.17 -5.40 10.43
CA THR A 191 -19.48 -4.19 10.91
C THR A 191 -20.31 -3.31 11.84
N ARG A 192 -21.60 -3.62 12.08
CA ARG A 192 -22.55 -2.74 12.79
C ARG A 192 -22.25 -2.56 14.29
N SER A 193 -21.79 -3.55 15.00
CA SER A 193 -21.36 -3.51 16.40
C SER A 193 -20.55 -4.78 16.67
N PRO A 194 -19.38 -4.92 16.05
CA PRO A 194 -18.67 -6.19 16.00
C PRO A 194 -17.96 -6.54 17.31
N LEU A 195 -17.92 -5.63 18.28
CA LEU A 195 -17.12 -5.73 19.50
C LEU A 195 -18.04 -6.00 20.71
N VAL A 196 -17.90 -7.16 21.32
CA VAL A 196 -18.58 -7.56 22.57
C VAL A 196 -17.68 -7.24 23.75
N GLY A 197 -18.15 -6.39 24.69
CA GLY A 197 -17.37 -5.98 25.87
C GLY A 197 -17.07 -7.16 26.80
N GLU A 198 -15.79 -7.35 27.15
CA GLU A 198 -15.32 -8.34 28.14
C GLU A 198 -14.83 -7.67 29.43
N GLU A 199 -14.21 -6.48 29.32
CA GLU A 199 -13.72 -5.71 30.47
C GLU A 199 -13.74 -4.21 30.16
N TYR A 200 -14.12 -3.40 31.16
CA TYR A 200 -14.04 -1.95 31.09
C TYR A 200 -13.57 -1.40 32.46
N PHE A 201 -12.70 -0.36 32.39
CA PHE A 201 -12.03 0.18 33.58
C PHE A 201 -11.77 1.67 33.40
N ALA A 202 -12.01 2.43 34.49
CA ALA A 202 -11.62 3.82 34.61
C ALA A 202 -11.24 4.13 36.05
N GLN A 203 -10.03 4.63 36.30
CA GLN A 203 -9.57 5.03 37.61
C GLN A 203 -8.49 6.11 37.49
N ASP A 204 -8.62 7.21 38.24
CA ASP A 204 -7.72 8.35 38.19
C ASP A 204 -7.58 8.89 36.76
N THR A 205 -6.41 8.72 36.12
CA THR A 205 -6.11 9.15 34.75
C THR A 205 -6.13 7.98 33.75
N ARG A 206 -6.38 6.74 34.23
CA ARG A 206 -6.29 5.51 33.43
C ARG A 206 -7.64 5.03 32.96
N LEU A 207 -7.67 4.63 31.69
CA LEU A 207 -8.83 4.08 31.01
C LEU A 207 -8.43 2.77 30.35
N ARG A 208 -9.36 1.78 30.28
CA ARG A 208 -9.18 0.55 29.51
C ARG A 208 -10.53 -0.01 29.07
N LEU A 209 -10.53 -0.53 27.83
CA LEU A 209 -11.61 -1.35 27.27
C LEU A 209 -11.01 -2.60 26.66
N VAL A 210 -11.59 -3.76 26.94
CA VAL A 210 -11.25 -5.01 26.27
C VAL A 210 -12.54 -5.61 25.70
N HIS A 211 -12.51 -5.90 24.42
CA HIS A 211 -13.62 -6.47 23.67
C HIS A 211 -13.20 -7.76 22.98
N ARG A 212 -14.19 -8.51 22.56
CA ARG A 212 -14.03 -9.66 21.68
C ARG A 212 -14.88 -9.49 20.45
N THR A 213 -14.32 -9.76 19.28
CA THR A 213 -15.09 -9.78 18.02
C THR A 213 -16.07 -10.94 18.03
N GLU A 214 -17.26 -10.73 17.45
CA GLU A 214 -18.38 -11.65 17.56
C GLU A 214 -18.13 -12.98 16.81
N ALA A 215 -17.82 -12.92 15.52
CA ALA A 215 -17.67 -14.11 14.67
C ALA A 215 -16.21 -14.60 14.59
N SER A 216 -15.24 -13.71 14.49
CA SER A 216 -13.82 -14.08 14.41
C SER A 216 -13.19 -14.42 15.77
N ALA A 217 -13.86 -14.08 16.88
CA ALA A 217 -13.45 -14.37 18.26
C ALA A 217 -12.08 -13.77 18.66
N LEU A 218 -11.66 -12.70 18.02
CA LEU A 218 -10.42 -11.99 18.34
C LEU A 218 -10.61 -11.09 19.55
N ARG A 219 -9.72 -11.17 20.54
CA ARG A 219 -9.74 -10.29 21.70
C ARG A 219 -8.91 -9.05 21.44
N VAL A 220 -9.49 -7.87 21.64
CA VAL A 220 -8.90 -6.57 21.33
C VAL A 220 -8.92 -5.70 22.60
N GLY A 221 -7.76 -5.23 23.02
CA GLY A 221 -7.61 -4.32 24.16
C GLY A 221 -7.14 -2.93 23.70
N ALA A 222 -7.70 -1.89 24.31
CA ALA A 222 -7.25 -0.52 24.23
C ALA A 222 -7.12 0.04 25.63
N ALA A 223 -5.97 0.65 25.96
CA ALA A 223 -5.75 1.35 27.22
C ALA A 223 -5.23 2.76 26.99
N ALA A 224 -5.57 3.68 27.86
CA ALA A 224 -5.03 5.05 27.85
C ALA A 224 -4.63 5.51 29.25
N ASP A 225 -3.63 6.38 29.31
CA ASP A 225 -3.25 7.12 30.53
C ASP A 225 -2.91 8.56 30.14
N HIS A 226 -3.03 9.49 31.10
CA HIS A 226 -3.00 10.92 30.82
C HIS A 226 -2.08 11.68 31.76
N LEU A 227 -1.41 12.71 31.23
CA LEU A 227 -0.80 13.78 31.99
C LEU A 227 -1.63 15.04 31.81
N VAL A 228 -2.04 15.65 32.92
CA VAL A 228 -2.89 16.85 32.93
C VAL A 228 -2.12 18.01 33.53
N GLU A 229 -1.97 19.10 32.80
CA GLU A 229 -1.30 20.33 33.20
C GLU A 229 -2.28 21.51 33.03
N GLY A 230 -2.53 22.28 34.09
CA GLY A 230 -3.47 23.38 34.06
C GLY A 230 -3.44 24.23 35.34
N PRO A 231 -4.28 25.28 35.43
CA PRO A 231 -4.38 26.12 36.62
C PRO A 231 -4.87 25.36 37.86
N GLY A 232 -4.80 25.98 39.03
CA GLY A 232 -5.20 25.36 40.30
C GLY A 232 -6.70 24.97 40.39
N SER A 233 -7.54 25.48 39.50
CA SER A 233 -8.96 25.10 39.32
C SER A 233 -9.15 23.74 38.65
N THR A 234 -8.11 23.17 38.03
CA THR A 234 -8.20 21.92 37.24
C THR A 234 -8.65 20.76 38.14
N ARG A 235 -9.67 20.05 37.67
CA ARG A 235 -10.23 18.83 38.29
C ARG A 235 -10.49 17.78 37.18
N TRP A 236 -10.49 16.51 37.55
CA TRP A 236 -10.85 15.44 36.63
C TRP A 236 -11.63 14.34 37.30
N THR A 237 -12.41 13.64 36.49
CA THR A 237 -13.18 12.43 36.86
C THR A 237 -13.10 11.40 35.76
N ALA A 238 -12.97 10.14 36.10
CA ALA A 238 -12.98 9.04 35.16
C ALA A 238 -14.27 8.22 35.30
N GLN A 239 -14.82 7.80 34.16
CA GLN A 239 -16.06 7.02 34.07
C GLN A 239 -15.90 5.94 32.98
N CYS A 240 -16.56 4.80 33.15
CA CYS A 240 -16.58 3.75 32.13
C CYS A 240 -17.95 3.07 32.02
N GLU A 241 -18.24 2.65 30.80
CA GLU A 241 -19.37 1.83 30.38
C GLU A 241 -18.81 0.75 29.42
N PRO A 242 -19.60 -0.27 29.02
CA PRO A 242 -19.07 -1.35 28.16
C PRO A 242 -18.33 -0.88 26.91
N ASP A 243 -18.83 0.15 26.23
CA ASP A 243 -18.28 0.65 24.95
C ASP A 243 -17.61 2.02 25.05
N VAL A 244 -17.59 2.65 26.25
CA VAL A 244 -17.03 3.98 26.46
C VAL A 244 -16.25 4.04 27.76
N SER A 245 -15.01 4.47 27.68
CA SER A 245 -14.26 4.88 28.87
C SER A 245 -13.76 6.31 28.68
N ARG A 246 -13.99 7.20 29.68
CA ARG A 246 -13.84 8.63 29.55
C ARG A 246 -13.12 9.24 30.74
N LEU A 247 -12.16 10.13 30.48
CA LEU A 247 -11.60 11.08 31.44
C LEU A 247 -12.14 12.47 31.12
N THR A 248 -12.90 13.07 32.02
CA THR A 248 -13.37 14.46 31.91
C THR A 248 -12.47 15.35 32.76
N VAL A 249 -11.83 16.33 32.14
CA VAL A 249 -10.98 17.35 32.80
C VAL A 249 -11.66 18.70 32.69
N THR A 250 -11.92 19.37 33.81
CA THR A 250 -12.53 20.70 33.83
C THR A 250 -11.55 21.73 34.42
N ALA A 251 -11.60 22.94 33.88
CA ALA A 251 -10.77 24.05 34.37
C ALA A 251 -11.41 25.41 34.03
N ASP A 252 -11.24 26.38 34.92
CA ASP A 252 -11.50 27.78 34.62
C ASP A 252 -10.18 28.39 34.15
N LEU A 253 -10.15 28.87 32.90
CA LEU A 253 -8.97 29.37 32.23
C LEU A 253 -9.02 30.89 32.04
N GLU A 254 -7.88 31.52 32.21
CA GLU A 254 -7.64 32.92 31.83
C GLU A 254 -6.81 32.98 30.54
N PRO A 255 -6.90 34.04 29.73
CA PRO A 255 -6.00 34.23 28.58
C PRO A 255 -4.52 34.10 29.00
N GLY A 256 -3.75 33.28 28.24
CA GLY A 256 -2.36 32.97 28.56
C GLY A 256 -2.17 31.81 29.55
N GLN A 257 -3.24 31.14 29.99
CA GLN A 257 -3.19 29.98 30.88
C GLN A 257 -3.88 28.79 30.19
N PRO A 258 -3.16 27.98 29.39
CA PRO A 258 -3.74 26.84 28.73
C PRO A 258 -4.05 25.67 29.67
N LEU A 259 -5.06 24.87 29.32
CA LEU A 259 -5.19 23.49 29.78
C LEU A 259 -4.51 22.59 28.77
N ARG A 260 -3.54 21.80 29.23
CA ARG A 260 -2.81 20.83 28.39
C ARG A 260 -3.07 19.41 28.87
N LEU A 261 -3.45 18.55 27.94
CA LEU A 261 -3.65 17.12 28.13
C LEU A 261 -2.68 16.36 27.24
N VAL A 262 -1.88 15.45 27.81
CA VAL A 262 -1.13 14.46 27.03
C VAL A 262 -1.78 13.10 27.23
N LYS A 263 -2.32 12.52 26.17
CA LYS A 263 -2.96 11.21 26.15
C LYS A 263 -2.02 10.20 25.50
N PHE A 264 -1.69 9.13 26.22
CA PHE A 264 -1.00 7.97 25.69
C PHE A 264 -2.01 6.85 25.51
N VAL A 265 -2.00 6.20 24.34
CA VAL A 265 -2.91 5.10 24.00
C VAL A 265 -2.09 3.89 23.60
N ALA A 266 -2.46 2.73 24.12
CA ALA A 266 -1.87 1.47 23.67
C ALA A 266 -2.94 0.48 23.22
N TYR A 267 -2.60 -0.29 22.19
CA TYR A 267 -3.44 -1.33 21.64
C TYR A 267 -2.76 -2.69 21.67
N GLY A 268 -3.57 -3.74 21.79
CA GLY A 268 -3.13 -5.11 21.68
C GLY A 268 -4.29 -6.01 21.28
N TRP A 269 -3.99 -7.09 20.57
CA TRP A 269 -5.01 -8.09 20.23
C TRP A 269 -4.43 -9.49 20.08
N SER A 270 -5.30 -10.50 20.20
CA SER A 270 -4.94 -11.90 20.00
C SER A 270 -6.19 -12.77 19.79
N GLY A 271 -6.07 -13.79 18.94
CA GLY A 271 -7.06 -14.90 18.86
C GLY A 271 -6.86 -15.99 19.91
N GLU A 272 -5.70 -16.03 20.57
CA GLU A 272 -5.29 -17.17 21.43
C GLU A 272 -5.08 -16.79 22.90
N ARG A 273 -4.68 -15.54 23.18
CA ARG A 273 -4.33 -15.10 24.54
C ARG A 273 -5.55 -14.94 25.44
N SER A 274 -5.38 -15.23 26.71
CA SER A 274 -6.40 -14.99 27.73
C SER A 274 -6.69 -13.50 27.93
N LEU A 275 -7.86 -13.18 28.52
CA LEU A 275 -8.23 -11.81 28.87
C LEU A 275 -7.15 -11.11 29.73
N PRO A 276 -6.64 -11.71 30.85
CA PRO A 276 -5.58 -11.08 31.64
C PRO A 276 -4.31 -10.80 30.80
N ALA A 277 -3.95 -11.67 29.87
CA ALA A 277 -2.73 -11.48 29.09
C ALA A 277 -2.84 -10.30 28.08
N VAL A 278 -4.04 -10.06 27.51
CA VAL A 278 -4.27 -8.88 26.66
C VAL A 278 -4.34 -7.61 27.51
N HIS A 279 -5.02 -7.67 28.67
CA HIS A 279 -5.03 -6.61 29.67
C HIS A 279 -3.59 -6.18 30.04
N ASP A 280 -2.77 -7.09 30.51
CA ASP A 280 -1.40 -6.78 30.95
C ASP A 280 -0.53 -6.25 29.82
N GLN A 281 -0.77 -6.72 28.58
CA GLN A 281 -0.06 -6.22 27.39
C GLN A 281 -0.33 -4.73 27.14
N VAL A 282 -1.60 -4.31 27.16
CA VAL A 282 -1.95 -2.91 26.88
C VAL A 282 -1.58 -1.98 28.03
N ASP A 283 -1.77 -2.41 29.28
CA ASP A 283 -1.38 -1.64 30.45
C ASP A 283 0.14 -1.46 30.54
N GLY A 284 0.92 -2.52 30.27
CA GLY A 284 2.37 -2.43 30.23
C GLY A 284 2.88 -1.50 29.12
N ALA A 285 2.24 -1.53 27.94
CA ALA A 285 2.60 -0.63 26.83
C ALA A 285 2.29 0.84 27.13
N VAL A 286 1.12 1.14 27.73
CA VAL A 286 0.78 2.50 28.18
C VAL A 286 1.75 3.00 29.24
N ALA A 287 2.07 2.19 30.25
CA ALA A 287 3.01 2.55 31.30
C ALA A 287 4.42 2.89 30.74
N ALA A 288 4.88 2.11 29.76
CA ALA A 288 6.14 2.40 29.06
C ALA A 288 6.07 3.71 28.26
N ALA A 289 4.94 3.99 27.60
CA ALA A 289 4.73 5.24 26.86
C ALA A 289 4.73 6.46 27.78
N VAL A 290 4.02 6.39 28.92
CA VAL A 290 4.02 7.46 29.95
C VAL A 290 5.42 7.72 30.48
N SER A 291 6.19 6.66 30.78
CA SER A 291 7.59 6.78 31.23
C SER A 291 8.50 7.40 30.16
N THR A 292 8.26 7.12 28.89
CA THR A 292 9.00 7.73 27.76
C THR A 292 8.64 9.20 27.59
N GLY A 293 7.38 9.55 27.82
CA GLY A 293 6.81 10.88 27.64
C GLY A 293 6.67 11.27 26.16
N TRP A 294 5.92 12.34 25.89
CA TRP A 294 5.69 12.85 24.54
C TRP A 294 7.00 13.16 23.81
N ASP A 295 7.89 13.91 24.43
CA ASP A 295 9.14 14.35 23.80
C ASP A 295 10.06 13.16 23.49
N GLY A 296 10.09 12.16 24.36
CA GLY A 296 10.82 10.91 24.12
C GLY A 296 10.26 10.10 22.95
N LEU A 297 8.93 10.03 22.82
CA LEU A 297 8.29 9.38 21.67
C LEU A 297 8.60 10.10 20.36
N VAL A 298 8.50 11.45 20.33
CA VAL A 298 8.84 12.26 19.16
C VAL A 298 10.31 12.11 18.77
N ALA A 299 11.23 12.14 19.73
CA ALA A 299 12.66 11.97 19.48
C ALA A 299 12.97 10.58 18.89
N ALA A 300 12.38 9.51 19.44
CA ALA A 300 12.55 8.15 18.93
C ALA A 300 11.94 7.99 17.52
N GLN A 301 10.78 8.59 17.29
CA GLN A 301 10.12 8.62 15.98
C GLN A 301 10.99 9.34 14.95
N ARG A 302 11.49 10.52 15.28
CA ARG A 302 12.38 11.30 14.42
C ARG A 302 13.64 10.51 14.05
N ALA A 303 14.28 9.87 15.03
CA ALA A 303 15.47 9.05 14.78
C ALA A 303 15.19 7.85 13.88
N TYR A 304 13.98 7.24 13.98
CA TYR A 304 13.55 6.17 13.06
C TYR A 304 13.40 6.71 11.64
N LEU A 305 12.69 7.81 11.46
CA LEU A 305 12.44 8.40 10.15
C LEU A 305 13.70 9.01 9.51
N ASP A 306 14.62 9.58 10.31
CA ASP A 306 15.90 10.08 9.77
C ASP A 306 16.74 8.93 9.15
N ARG A 307 16.72 7.72 9.76
CA ARG A 307 17.37 6.55 9.15
C ARG A 307 16.70 6.11 7.86
N PHE A 308 15.36 6.09 7.84
CA PHE A 308 14.59 5.77 6.63
C PHE A 308 14.90 6.77 5.51
N TRP A 309 14.76 8.07 5.76
CA TRP A 309 14.99 9.11 4.75
C TRP A 309 16.42 9.15 4.23
N ALA A 310 17.40 8.79 5.06
CA ALA A 310 18.79 8.69 4.61
C ALA A 310 19.02 7.62 3.51
N GLY A 311 18.13 6.62 3.43
CA GLY A 311 18.22 5.53 2.45
C GLY A 311 17.12 5.53 1.39
N ALA A 312 15.98 6.20 1.64
CA ALA A 312 14.77 6.09 0.83
C ALA A 312 14.42 7.37 0.06
N ASP A 313 14.95 8.54 0.46
CA ASP A 313 14.57 9.81 -0.16
C ASP A 313 14.85 9.83 -1.67
N VAL A 314 13.88 10.35 -2.42
CA VAL A 314 14.00 10.64 -3.83
C VAL A 314 13.92 12.15 -4.02
N GLU A 315 15.00 12.73 -4.52
CA GLU A 315 15.11 14.15 -4.82
C GLU A 315 14.70 14.40 -6.27
N VAL A 316 13.70 15.24 -6.48
CA VAL A 316 13.19 15.62 -7.81
C VAL A 316 13.29 17.13 -7.97
N GLU A 317 13.99 17.59 -9.01
CA GLU A 317 14.09 19.02 -9.37
C GLU A 317 13.43 19.26 -10.74
N GLY A 318 12.68 20.35 -10.83
CA GLY A 318 11.88 20.72 -11.99
C GLY A 318 10.39 20.71 -11.71
N ASP A 319 9.93 19.88 -10.76
CA ASP A 319 8.52 19.79 -10.36
C ASP A 319 8.36 19.64 -8.85
N ALA A 320 7.86 20.69 -8.19
CA ALA A 320 7.65 20.71 -6.74
C ALA A 320 6.49 19.82 -6.29
N GLN A 321 5.48 19.60 -7.13
CA GLN A 321 4.34 18.73 -6.80
C GLN A 321 4.77 17.26 -6.82
N ILE A 322 5.51 16.84 -7.83
CA ILE A 322 6.08 15.48 -7.87
C ILE A 322 7.05 15.27 -6.71
N GLN A 323 7.85 16.30 -6.33
CA GLN A 323 8.71 16.19 -5.15
C GLN A 323 7.92 15.98 -3.85
N GLN A 324 6.81 16.68 -3.65
CA GLN A 324 5.91 16.45 -2.51
C GLN A 324 5.26 15.08 -2.60
N ALA A 325 4.72 14.73 -3.77
CA ALA A 325 3.99 13.48 -3.98
C ALA A 325 4.86 12.23 -3.74
N VAL A 326 6.11 12.22 -4.20
CA VAL A 326 7.00 11.06 -3.96
C VAL A 326 7.35 10.90 -2.48
N ARG A 327 7.53 11.98 -1.73
CA ARG A 327 7.78 11.88 -0.28
C ARG A 327 6.52 11.50 0.50
N PHE A 328 5.36 12.01 0.10
CA PHE A 328 4.06 11.55 0.60
C PHE A 328 3.91 10.03 0.37
N ALA A 329 4.18 9.56 -0.84
CA ALA A 329 4.10 8.15 -1.21
C ALA A 329 5.04 7.29 -0.36
N LEU A 330 6.33 7.64 -0.27
CA LEU A 330 7.32 6.94 0.54
C LEU A 330 6.92 6.86 2.01
N PHE A 331 6.43 7.96 2.58
CA PHE A 331 5.99 8.03 3.96
C PHE A 331 4.81 7.08 4.23
N HIS A 332 3.78 7.09 3.36
CA HIS A 332 2.59 6.25 3.56
C HIS A 332 2.86 4.77 3.26
N VAL A 333 3.73 4.44 2.29
CA VAL A 333 4.17 3.06 2.08
C VAL A 333 4.93 2.53 3.30
N LEU A 334 5.83 3.33 3.88
CA LEU A 334 6.49 2.98 5.15
C LEU A 334 5.47 2.77 6.27
N GLN A 335 4.50 3.68 6.44
CA GLN A 335 3.43 3.55 7.45
C GLN A 335 2.64 2.24 7.31
N ALA A 336 2.40 1.78 6.09
CA ALA A 336 1.65 0.54 5.87
C ALA A 336 2.41 -0.72 6.30
N ALA A 337 3.75 -0.67 6.36
CA ALA A 337 4.60 -1.85 6.51
C ALA A 337 5.48 -1.87 7.77
N ALA A 338 5.94 -0.72 8.26
CA ALA A 338 7.07 -0.57 9.18
C ALA A 338 7.05 -1.48 10.41
N ARG A 339 5.89 -1.68 11.03
CA ARG A 339 5.71 -2.48 12.25
C ARG A 339 4.58 -3.51 12.09
N GLY A 340 4.36 -3.98 10.86
CA GLY A 340 3.39 -5.04 10.55
C GLY A 340 3.67 -6.37 11.26
N GLU A 341 4.93 -6.74 11.44
CA GLU A 341 5.42 -7.89 12.23
C GLU A 341 4.66 -9.20 11.93
N ASN A 342 4.91 -9.81 10.78
CA ASN A 342 4.26 -11.02 10.31
C ASN A 342 2.73 -10.88 10.12
N ARG A 343 2.31 -9.74 9.57
CA ARG A 343 0.93 -9.47 9.12
C ARG A 343 0.93 -9.02 7.66
N ALA A 344 -0.26 -9.12 7.05
CA ALA A 344 -0.49 -8.61 5.72
C ALA A 344 -0.22 -7.10 5.63
N ILE A 345 0.12 -6.62 4.46
CA ILE A 345 0.03 -5.20 4.12
C ILE A 345 -1.30 -5.04 3.36
N PRO A 346 -2.33 -4.38 3.94
CA PRO A 346 -3.60 -4.17 3.26
C PRO A 346 -3.45 -3.26 2.04
N ALA A 347 -4.26 -3.44 0.99
CA ALA A 347 -4.20 -2.63 -0.22
C ALA A 347 -4.39 -1.12 0.03
N LYS A 348 -5.18 -0.76 1.03
CA LYS A 348 -5.36 0.62 1.51
C LYS A 348 -4.50 0.96 2.74
N GLY A 349 -3.52 0.12 3.12
CA GLY A 349 -2.82 0.22 4.39
C GLY A 349 -3.83 0.17 5.56
N LEU A 350 -3.60 1.00 6.58
CA LEU A 350 -4.54 1.19 7.68
C LEU A 350 -5.12 2.61 7.65
N THR A 351 -5.43 3.12 6.46
CA THR A 351 -5.93 4.49 6.23
C THR A 351 -7.42 4.54 5.93
N GLY A 352 -8.04 3.39 5.71
CA GLY A 352 -9.47 3.24 5.44
C GLY A 352 -9.84 1.77 5.22
N THR A 353 -11.14 1.50 5.05
CA THR A 353 -11.72 0.15 4.94
C THR A 353 -11.90 -0.33 3.49
N GLY A 354 -11.41 0.43 2.51
CA GLY A 354 -11.52 0.02 1.11
C GLY A 354 -10.92 -1.36 0.87
N TYR A 355 -11.51 -2.11 -0.05
CA TYR A 355 -11.20 -3.52 -0.31
C TYR A 355 -11.31 -4.42 0.93
N ASP A 356 -12.17 -4.08 1.90
CA ASP A 356 -12.39 -4.82 3.15
C ASP A 356 -11.12 -4.99 4.02
N GLY A 357 -10.09 -4.20 3.78
CA GLY A 357 -8.78 -4.32 4.46
C GLY A 357 -7.95 -5.53 4.01
N HIS A 358 -8.24 -6.12 2.85
CA HIS A 358 -7.52 -7.27 2.32
C HIS A 358 -6.14 -6.89 1.75
N SER A 359 -5.23 -7.87 1.78
CA SER A 359 -4.02 -7.91 0.98
C SER A 359 -4.28 -8.63 -0.34
N PHE A 360 -3.62 -8.17 -1.40
CA PHE A 360 -3.65 -8.69 -2.76
C PHE A 360 -2.21 -8.90 -3.25
N TRP A 361 -2.06 -9.29 -4.52
CA TRP A 361 -0.77 -9.36 -5.22
C TRP A 361 -0.06 -7.99 -5.34
N ASP A 362 -0.79 -6.90 -5.12
CA ASP A 362 -0.32 -5.52 -5.02
C ASP A 362 0.89 -5.39 -4.09
N THR A 363 0.86 -6.12 -2.97
CA THR A 363 1.95 -6.15 -2.00
C THR A 363 3.24 -6.63 -2.65
N GLU A 364 3.22 -7.79 -3.30
CA GLU A 364 4.39 -8.46 -3.85
C GLU A 364 4.96 -7.77 -5.09
N SER A 365 4.06 -7.22 -5.93
CA SER A 365 4.46 -6.68 -7.24
C SER A 365 4.75 -5.18 -7.22
N TYR A 366 4.26 -4.43 -6.22
CA TYR A 366 4.44 -2.97 -6.16
C TYR A 366 5.04 -2.49 -4.83
N VAL A 367 4.50 -2.93 -3.69
CA VAL A 367 4.91 -2.42 -2.37
C VAL A 367 6.27 -2.98 -1.97
N LEU A 368 6.44 -4.30 -2.04
CA LEU A 368 7.71 -4.95 -1.68
C LEU A 368 8.88 -4.58 -2.59
N PRO A 369 8.74 -4.34 -3.90
CA PRO A 369 9.82 -3.79 -4.71
C PRO A 369 10.42 -2.51 -4.15
N LEU A 370 9.60 -1.53 -3.76
CA LEU A 370 10.07 -0.30 -3.12
C LEU A 370 10.76 -0.60 -1.79
N LEU A 371 10.09 -1.33 -0.90
CA LEU A 371 10.61 -1.61 0.45
C LEU A 371 11.90 -2.44 0.42
N THR A 372 12.05 -3.35 -0.52
CA THR A 372 13.26 -4.18 -0.65
C THR A 372 14.51 -3.31 -0.84
N PHE A 373 14.41 -2.21 -1.57
CA PHE A 373 15.54 -1.32 -1.84
C PHE A 373 15.66 -0.15 -0.86
N THR A 374 14.67 0.08 0.02
CA THR A 374 14.63 1.24 0.93
C THR A 374 14.52 0.89 2.40
N ALA A 375 13.78 -0.17 2.75
CA ALA A 375 13.50 -0.63 4.11
C ALA A 375 13.35 -2.17 4.16
N PRO A 376 14.39 -2.96 3.80
CA PRO A 376 14.32 -4.42 3.70
C PRO A 376 13.89 -5.12 4.99
N GLU A 377 14.07 -4.48 6.15
CA GLU A 377 13.61 -4.97 7.45
C GLU A 377 12.08 -5.06 7.55
N ALA A 378 11.32 -4.36 6.72
CA ALA A 378 9.87 -4.47 6.63
C ALA A 378 9.41 -5.60 5.67
N VAL A 379 10.29 -6.08 4.78
CA VAL A 379 9.96 -7.07 3.74
C VAL A 379 9.91 -8.49 4.31
N ALA A 380 10.94 -8.90 5.05
CA ALA A 380 10.99 -10.23 5.64
C ALA A 380 9.74 -10.58 6.48
N PRO A 381 9.24 -9.68 7.38
CA PRO A 381 8.00 -9.93 8.11
C PRO A 381 6.76 -10.12 7.21
N ALA A 382 6.65 -9.38 6.11
CA ALA A 382 5.55 -9.54 5.16
C ALA A 382 5.61 -10.89 4.42
N LEU A 383 6.79 -11.33 4.01
CA LEU A 383 7.00 -12.65 3.41
C LEU A 383 6.81 -13.79 4.41
N ARG A 384 7.23 -13.61 5.68
CA ARG A 384 6.95 -14.56 6.78
C ARG A 384 5.47 -14.67 7.07
N TRP A 385 4.70 -13.60 6.89
CA TRP A 385 3.24 -13.70 6.95
C TRP A 385 2.71 -14.63 5.84
N ARG A 386 3.18 -14.48 4.58
CA ARG A 386 2.80 -15.40 3.50
C ARG A 386 3.18 -16.84 3.84
N HIS A 387 4.40 -17.07 4.34
CA HIS A 387 4.83 -18.38 4.80
C HIS A 387 3.90 -18.93 5.91
N GLY A 388 3.51 -18.11 6.88
CA GLY A 388 2.58 -18.48 7.94
C GLY A 388 1.19 -18.90 7.45
N THR A 389 0.80 -18.47 6.23
CA THR A 389 -0.48 -18.86 5.59
C THR A 389 -0.38 -20.10 4.71
N LEU A 390 0.82 -20.72 4.55
CA LEU A 390 1.02 -21.95 3.77
C LEU A 390 0.06 -23.09 4.14
N PRO A 391 -0.29 -23.36 5.41
CA PRO A 391 -1.26 -24.42 5.73
C PRO A 391 -2.62 -24.20 5.05
N ALA A 392 -3.12 -22.97 5.01
CA ALA A 392 -4.37 -22.62 4.34
C ALA A 392 -4.23 -22.71 2.81
N ALA A 393 -3.09 -22.27 2.25
CA ALA A 393 -2.80 -22.34 0.82
C ALA A 393 -2.66 -23.80 0.33
N ARG A 394 -2.04 -24.69 1.10
CA ARG A 394 -1.98 -26.13 0.82
C ARG A 394 -3.36 -26.79 0.88
N GLU A 395 -4.19 -26.40 1.86
CA GLU A 395 -5.58 -26.86 1.92
C GLU A 395 -6.37 -26.43 0.69
N ARG A 396 -6.20 -25.17 0.27
CA ARG A 396 -6.82 -24.64 -0.96
C ARG A 396 -6.37 -25.41 -2.20
N ALA A 397 -5.09 -25.73 -2.33
CA ALA A 397 -4.58 -26.57 -3.42
C ALA A 397 -5.30 -27.93 -3.46
N ARG A 398 -5.45 -28.61 -2.31
CA ARG A 398 -6.16 -29.91 -2.22
C ARG A 398 -7.63 -29.80 -2.60
N GLN A 399 -8.32 -28.73 -2.19
CA GLN A 399 -9.72 -28.46 -2.59
C GLN A 399 -9.86 -28.32 -4.12
N LEU A 400 -8.87 -27.73 -4.77
CA LEU A 400 -8.84 -27.52 -6.22
C LEU A 400 -8.29 -28.74 -7.00
N GLY A 401 -7.88 -29.82 -6.32
CA GLY A 401 -7.25 -30.99 -6.95
C GLY A 401 -5.84 -30.73 -7.46
N LEU A 402 -5.13 -29.75 -6.87
CA LEU A 402 -3.78 -29.33 -7.24
C LEU A 402 -2.77 -29.74 -6.16
N ALA A 403 -1.48 -29.75 -6.51
CA ALA A 403 -0.39 -29.96 -5.59
C ALA A 403 0.20 -28.63 -5.10
N GLY A 404 1.05 -28.68 -4.05
CA GLY A 404 1.72 -27.51 -3.50
C GLY A 404 0.79 -26.59 -2.74
N ALA A 405 0.87 -25.29 -3.01
CA ALA A 405 0.09 -24.25 -2.35
C ALA A 405 -0.60 -23.31 -3.35
N VAL A 406 -1.86 -22.98 -3.10
CA VAL A 406 -2.63 -21.96 -3.83
C VAL A 406 -2.94 -20.82 -2.86
N PHE A 407 -2.17 -19.74 -2.94
CA PHE A 407 -2.41 -18.54 -2.15
C PHE A 407 -3.68 -17.82 -2.66
N PRO A 408 -4.45 -17.22 -1.72
CA PRO A 408 -5.69 -16.53 -2.07
C PRO A 408 -5.40 -15.26 -2.86
N TRP A 409 -6.31 -14.90 -3.78
CA TRP A 409 -6.25 -13.66 -4.50
C TRP A 409 -6.43 -12.45 -3.57
N ARG A 410 -7.33 -12.57 -2.57
CA ARG A 410 -7.51 -11.56 -1.53
C ARG A 410 -7.78 -12.18 -0.16
N THR A 411 -7.17 -11.64 0.90
CA THR A 411 -7.28 -12.20 2.24
C THR A 411 -6.77 -11.24 3.33
N ILE A 412 -7.15 -11.50 4.59
CA ILE A 412 -6.51 -10.93 5.78
C ILE A 412 -5.65 -11.98 6.50
N GLU A 413 -6.13 -13.23 6.64
CA GLU A 413 -5.46 -14.28 7.44
C GLU A 413 -5.12 -15.56 6.65
N GLY A 414 -5.24 -15.55 5.32
CA GLY A 414 -4.83 -16.66 4.45
C GLY A 414 -5.97 -17.44 3.80
N ALA A 415 -7.23 -17.26 4.20
CA ALA A 415 -8.38 -17.85 3.51
C ALA A 415 -8.74 -17.02 2.28
N GLU A 416 -9.19 -17.68 1.20
CA GLU A 416 -9.70 -16.99 0.01
C GLU A 416 -11.02 -16.29 0.33
N CYS A 417 -11.07 -14.98 0.11
CA CYS A 417 -12.21 -14.12 0.41
C CYS A 417 -12.86 -13.48 -0.81
N SER A 418 -12.37 -13.74 -2.03
CA SER A 418 -13.06 -13.31 -3.24
C SER A 418 -14.35 -14.11 -3.42
N ALA A 419 -15.45 -13.47 -3.79
CA ALA A 419 -16.62 -14.21 -4.24
C ALA A 419 -16.30 -14.98 -5.52
N TYR A 420 -17.12 -15.97 -5.91
CA TYR A 420 -16.93 -16.68 -7.15
C TYR A 420 -17.09 -15.74 -8.35
N TRP A 421 -15.99 -15.44 -9.00
CA TRP A 421 -15.90 -14.75 -10.28
C TRP A 421 -14.53 -15.02 -10.92
N PRO A 422 -14.38 -14.99 -12.27
CA PRO A 422 -13.19 -15.50 -12.94
C PRO A 422 -11.87 -14.90 -12.49
N ALA A 423 -11.78 -13.57 -12.31
CA ALA A 423 -10.55 -12.94 -11.86
C ALA A 423 -10.15 -13.43 -10.46
N GLY A 424 -11.07 -13.44 -9.49
CA GLY A 424 -10.77 -13.85 -8.12
C GLY A 424 -10.51 -15.34 -7.94
N THR A 425 -11.08 -16.21 -8.81
CA THR A 425 -10.96 -17.67 -8.65
C THR A 425 -9.91 -18.31 -9.55
N ALA A 426 -9.43 -17.63 -10.59
CA ALA A 426 -8.47 -18.14 -11.57
C ALA A 426 -7.17 -17.30 -11.66
N ALA A 427 -7.00 -16.30 -10.82
CA ALA A 427 -5.80 -15.44 -10.76
C ALA A 427 -4.64 -16.14 -10.04
N PHE A 428 -4.11 -17.22 -10.62
CA PHE A 428 -3.04 -18.00 -10.02
C PHE A 428 -1.68 -17.29 -10.02
N HIS A 429 -1.51 -16.21 -10.80
CA HIS A 429 -0.24 -15.47 -10.88
C HIS A 429 0.29 -14.99 -9.51
N ILE A 430 -0.60 -14.70 -8.53
CA ILE A 430 -0.19 -14.30 -7.17
C ILE A 430 0.81 -15.28 -6.54
N ASN A 431 0.74 -16.57 -6.87
CA ASN A 431 1.67 -17.57 -6.34
C ASN A 431 3.10 -17.33 -6.83
N ALA A 432 3.27 -16.96 -8.09
CA ALA A 432 4.57 -16.63 -8.65
C ALA A 432 5.00 -15.20 -8.28
N ASP A 433 4.06 -14.28 -8.03
CA ASP A 433 4.37 -12.94 -7.52
C ASP A 433 5.02 -13.03 -6.13
N ILE A 434 4.48 -13.90 -5.24
CA ILE A 434 5.06 -14.20 -3.92
C ILE A 434 6.46 -14.80 -4.07
N ALA A 435 6.63 -15.78 -4.95
CA ALA A 435 7.93 -16.42 -5.22
C ALA A 435 8.96 -15.40 -5.74
N ASN A 436 8.57 -14.52 -6.68
CA ASN A 436 9.44 -13.47 -7.23
C ASN A 436 9.83 -12.43 -6.16
N ALA A 437 8.89 -12.07 -5.28
CA ALA A 437 9.18 -11.17 -4.16
C ALA A 437 10.19 -11.78 -3.18
N ALA A 438 10.08 -13.08 -2.86
CA ALA A 438 11.05 -13.81 -2.04
C ALA A 438 12.45 -13.82 -2.68
N VAL A 439 12.53 -14.14 -3.98
CA VAL A 439 13.79 -14.13 -4.74
C VAL A 439 14.42 -12.73 -4.77
N ARG A 440 13.62 -11.68 -5.01
CA ARG A 440 14.08 -10.30 -5.01
C ARG A 440 14.62 -9.89 -3.63
N TYR A 441 13.90 -10.25 -2.56
CA TYR A 441 14.34 -9.97 -1.20
C TYR A 441 15.70 -10.61 -0.90
N VAL A 442 15.88 -11.90 -1.17
CA VAL A 442 17.17 -12.62 -0.97
C VAL A 442 18.28 -12.00 -1.79
N MET A 443 18.03 -11.67 -3.05
CA MET A 443 19.01 -11.02 -3.93
C MET A 443 19.53 -9.71 -3.33
N VAL A 444 18.63 -8.88 -2.79
CA VAL A 444 18.97 -7.54 -2.30
C VAL A 444 19.49 -7.55 -0.87
N SER A 445 18.87 -8.34 0.01
CA SER A 445 19.26 -8.41 1.42
C SER A 445 20.50 -9.29 1.67
N GLY A 446 20.62 -10.41 0.93
CA GLY A 446 21.57 -11.47 1.22
C GLY A 446 21.21 -12.29 2.47
N ASP A 447 19.93 -12.34 2.85
CA ASP A 447 19.41 -13.08 4.01
C ASP A 447 19.41 -14.60 3.71
N GLU A 448 20.51 -15.25 4.06
CA GLU A 448 20.68 -16.71 3.84
C GLU A 448 19.77 -17.55 4.75
N GLU A 449 19.39 -17.03 5.92
CA GLU A 449 18.49 -17.74 6.83
C GLU A 449 17.08 -17.82 6.23
N PHE A 450 16.59 -16.70 5.72
CA PHE A 450 15.32 -16.67 4.99
C PHE A 450 15.37 -17.50 3.69
N ASP A 451 16.45 -17.42 2.89
CA ASP A 451 16.59 -18.19 1.63
C ASP A 451 16.52 -19.70 1.90
N ARG A 452 17.20 -20.17 2.95
CA ARG A 452 17.21 -21.58 3.34
C ARG A 452 15.90 -22.04 4.00
N GLY A 453 15.25 -21.17 4.74
CA GLY A 453 14.02 -21.45 5.52
C GLY A 453 12.74 -21.13 4.75
N GLU A 454 12.09 -20.06 5.16
CA GLU A 454 10.78 -19.65 4.67
C GLU A 454 10.75 -19.41 3.14
N GLY A 455 11.85 -18.89 2.59
CA GLY A 455 11.98 -18.64 1.16
C GLY A 455 11.92 -19.93 0.35
N LEU A 456 12.68 -20.94 0.77
CA LEU A 456 12.68 -22.24 0.09
C LEU A 456 11.32 -22.94 0.18
N ASP A 457 10.65 -22.89 1.34
CA ASP A 457 9.31 -23.46 1.52
C ASP A 457 8.30 -22.84 0.54
N LEU A 458 8.31 -21.50 0.42
CA LEU A 458 7.46 -20.78 -0.52
C LEU A 458 7.74 -21.17 -1.98
N LEU A 459 9.02 -21.23 -2.37
CA LEU A 459 9.43 -21.57 -3.73
C LEU A 459 9.04 -22.98 -4.13
N VAL A 460 9.23 -23.97 -3.24
CA VAL A 460 8.92 -25.38 -3.49
C VAL A 460 7.41 -25.57 -3.65
N ASP A 461 6.62 -25.05 -2.73
CA ASP A 461 5.16 -25.25 -2.78
C ASP A 461 4.52 -24.56 -3.99
N THR A 462 4.99 -23.38 -4.36
CA THR A 462 4.51 -22.68 -5.57
C THR A 462 5.00 -23.37 -6.85
N ALA A 463 6.21 -23.93 -6.88
CA ALA A 463 6.67 -24.72 -8.03
C ALA A 463 5.84 -26.00 -8.25
N ARG A 464 5.48 -26.70 -7.16
CA ARG A 464 4.58 -27.85 -7.19
C ARG A 464 3.20 -27.49 -7.73
N LEU A 465 2.69 -26.31 -7.38
CA LEU A 465 1.46 -25.76 -7.95
C LEU A 465 1.57 -25.68 -9.47
N TRP A 466 2.56 -24.97 -9.99
CA TRP A 466 2.68 -24.75 -11.44
C TRP A 466 2.81 -26.07 -12.21
N ARG A 467 3.56 -27.02 -11.66
CA ARG A 467 3.71 -28.33 -12.29
C ARG A 467 2.41 -29.12 -12.31
N SER A 468 1.54 -28.97 -11.30
CA SER A 468 0.25 -29.67 -11.24
C SER A 468 -0.86 -28.98 -12.03
N LEU A 469 -0.78 -27.66 -12.17
CA LEU A 469 -1.74 -26.84 -12.92
C LEU A 469 -1.51 -26.95 -14.43
N GLY A 470 -0.24 -26.98 -14.87
CA GLY A 470 0.12 -27.04 -16.28
C GLY A 470 0.34 -28.48 -16.79
N HIS A 471 0.45 -28.60 -18.12
CA HIS A 471 0.67 -29.89 -18.78
C HIS A 471 1.50 -29.73 -20.07
N HIS A 472 2.17 -30.80 -20.47
CA HIS A 472 2.82 -30.86 -21.77
C HIS A 472 1.83 -31.33 -22.85
N ASP A 473 1.84 -30.66 -24.01
CA ASP A 473 1.14 -31.15 -25.19
C ASP A 473 1.91 -32.26 -25.96
N ALA A 474 1.36 -32.75 -27.06
CA ALA A 474 2.00 -33.77 -27.87
C ALA A 474 3.32 -33.31 -28.52
N ALA A 475 3.56 -32.01 -28.66
CA ALA A 475 4.81 -31.44 -29.16
C ALA A 475 5.84 -31.20 -28.04
N GLY A 476 5.45 -31.43 -26.81
CA GLY A 476 6.27 -31.22 -25.62
C GLY A 476 6.31 -29.78 -25.11
N VAL A 477 5.42 -28.90 -25.56
CA VAL A 477 5.27 -27.55 -25.07
C VAL A 477 4.49 -27.57 -23.75
N PHE A 478 4.93 -26.85 -22.75
CA PHE A 478 4.26 -26.76 -21.45
C PHE A 478 3.25 -25.61 -21.45
N HIS A 479 1.99 -25.93 -21.21
CA HIS A 479 0.84 -25.04 -21.24
C HIS A 479 0.25 -24.85 -19.84
N ILE A 480 -0.26 -23.64 -19.56
CA ILE A 480 -1.11 -23.32 -18.41
C ILE A 480 -2.46 -22.84 -18.92
N ASP A 481 -3.51 -23.61 -18.65
CA ASP A 481 -4.87 -23.35 -19.11
C ASP A 481 -5.75 -22.84 -17.97
N GLY A 482 -6.78 -22.08 -18.30
CA GLY A 482 -7.86 -21.72 -17.39
C GLY A 482 -7.50 -20.69 -16.34
N VAL A 483 -6.59 -19.76 -16.65
CA VAL A 483 -6.12 -18.71 -15.74
C VAL A 483 -6.59 -17.31 -16.14
N THR A 484 -6.68 -16.43 -15.15
CA THR A 484 -6.84 -14.99 -15.38
C THR A 484 -5.52 -14.31 -14.98
N GLY A 485 -4.98 -13.48 -15.88
CA GLY A 485 -3.81 -12.65 -15.58
C GLY A 485 -4.14 -11.44 -14.74
N PRO A 486 -3.18 -10.52 -14.52
CA PRO A 486 -3.42 -9.22 -13.89
C PRO A 486 -4.56 -8.42 -14.53
N ASP A 487 -4.74 -8.54 -15.85
CA ASP A 487 -5.86 -7.91 -16.55
C ASP A 487 -7.17 -8.65 -16.29
N GLU A 488 -8.00 -8.10 -15.42
CA GLU A 488 -9.30 -8.64 -15.05
C GLU A 488 -10.36 -8.51 -16.17
N TYR A 489 -10.04 -7.85 -17.31
CA TYR A 489 -10.88 -7.85 -18.51
C TYR A 489 -10.63 -9.07 -19.38
N SER A 490 -9.82 -10.01 -18.92
CA SER A 490 -9.70 -11.37 -19.44
C SER A 490 -10.28 -12.38 -18.45
N ALA A 491 -10.75 -13.50 -18.95
CA ALA A 491 -11.22 -14.61 -18.14
C ALA A 491 -10.39 -15.86 -18.48
N ILE A 492 -10.75 -16.97 -17.92
CA ILE A 492 -10.20 -18.32 -18.08
C ILE A 492 -9.44 -18.51 -19.41
N ALA A 493 -8.25 -17.91 -19.47
CA ALA A 493 -7.43 -17.83 -20.67
C ALA A 493 -6.45 -19.00 -20.72
N ARG A 494 -6.03 -19.36 -21.94
CA ARG A 494 -4.93 -20.28 -22.16
C ARG A 494 -3.64 -19.50 -22.34
N ASP A 495 -2.58 -19.98 -21.69
CA ASP A 495 -1.23 -19.42 -21.84
C ASP A 495 -1.19 -17.89 -21.69
N ASN A 496 -1.69 -17.38 -20.55
CA ASN A 496 -1.50 -15.97 -20.22
C ASN A 496 -0.01 -15.67 -20.11
N LEU A 497 0.49 -14.73 -20.91
CA LEU A 497 1.93 -14.46 -21.03
C LEU A 497 2.57 -14.08 -19.70
N TYR A 498 1.93 -13.19 -18.92
CA TYR A 498 2.43 -12.78 -17.61
C TYR A 498 2.53 -13.98 -16.67
N THR A 499 1.44 -14.73 -16.53
CA THR A 499 1.40 -15.92 -15.68
C THR A 499 2.46 -16.94 -16.10
N ASN A 500 2.62 -17.19 -17.40
CA ASN A 500 3.61 -18.15 -17.90
C ASN A 500 5.05 -17.71 -17.62
N LEU A 501 5.38 -16.42 -17.81
CA LEU A 501 6.71 -15.89 -17.48
C LEU A 501 7.00 -15.95 -15.99
N MET A 502 6.03 -15.58 -15.15
CA MET A 502 6.15 -15.64 -13.69
C MET A 502 6.29 -17.06 -13.18
N ALA A 503 5.48 -18.01 -13.70
CA ALA A 503 5.56 -19.44 -13.38
C ALA A 503 6.91 -20.04 -13.82
N ARG A 504 7.37 -19.70 -15.03
CA ARG A 504 8.70 -20.10 -15.53
C ARG A 504 9.81 -19.67 -14.57
N GLN A 505 9.79 -18.41 -14.13
CA GLN A 505 10.81 -17.89 -13.20
C GLN A 505 10.74 -18.59 -11.84
N ASN A 506 9.53 -18.82 -11.32
CA ASN A 506 9.33 -19.54 -10.06
C ASN A 506 9.89 -20.97 -10.13
N LEU A 507 9.59 -21.72 -11.22
CA LEU A 507 10.11 -23.07 -11.43
C LEU A 507 11.65 -23.11 -11.46
N VAL A 508 12.28 -22.17 -12.18
CA VAL A 508 13.75 -22.05 -12.23
C VAL A 508 14.30 -21.70 -10.85
N ALA A 509 13.74 -20.70 -10.19
CA ALA A 509 14.19 -20.25 -8.88
C ALA A 509 14.08 -21.34 -7.81
N ALA A 510 13.00 -22.13 -7.82
CA ALA A 510 12.83 -23.27 -6.93
C ALA A 510 13.90 -24.35 -7.19
N ALA A 511 14.13 -24.72 -8.46
CA ALA A 511 15.14 -25.70 -8.84
C ALA A 511 16.57 -25.26 -8.48
N ASP A 512 16.86 -23.96 -8.55
CA ASP A 512 18.15 -23.40 -8.15
C ASP A 512 18.29 -23.34 -6.62
N ALA A 513 17.22 -22.97 -5.89
CA ALA A 513 17.21 -22.92 -4.44
C ALA A 513 17.39 -24.31 -3.80
N VAL A 514 16.73 -25.36 -4.30
CA VAL A 514 16.95 -26.73 -3.80
C VAL A 514 18.38 -27.21 -4.08
N THR A 515 19.00 -26.77 -5.16
CA THR A 515 20.42 -27.06 -5.46
C THR A 515 21.35 -26.34 -4.48
N ARG A 516 21.02 -25.11 -4.06
CA ARG A 516 21.79 -24.36 -3.04
C ARG A 516 21.65 -24.93 -1.64
N HIS A 517 20.46 -25.48 -1.30
CA HIS A 517 20.11 -25.95 0.04
C HIS A 517 19.67 -27.43 0.06
N PRO A 518 20.55 -28.38 -0.33
CA PRO A 518 20.18 -29.79 -0.55
C PRO A 518 19.65 -30.48 0.72
N ASP A 519 20.19 -30.14 1.90
CA ASP A 519 19.73 -30.71 3.16
C ASP A 519 18.27 -30.34 3.45
N ARG A 520 17.93 -29.06 3.26
CA ARG A 520 16.55 -28.58 3.46
C ARG A 520 15.60 -29.10 2.36
N ALA A 521 16.08 -29.21 1.12
CA ALA A 521 15.32 -29.81 0.04
C ALA A 521 14.91 -31.26 0.35
N ALA A 522 15.85 -32.05 0.91
CA ALA A 522 15.58 -33.43 1.36
C ALA A 522 14.51 -33.47 2.48
N GLU A 523 14.52 -32.54 3.43
CA GLU A 523 13.48 -32.41 4.47
C GLU A 523 12.09 -32.09 3.86
N LEU A 524 12.05 -31.33 2.77
CA LEU A 524 10.82 -31.02 2.02
C LEU A 524 10.41 -32.14 1.06
N GLY A 525 11.20 -33.24 1.00
CA GLY A 525 10.97 -34.38 0.13
C GLY A 525 11.17 -34.07 -1.34
N VAL A 526 12.01 -33.08 -1.68
CA VAL A 526 12.39 -32.75 -3.07
C VAL A 526 13.65 -33.54 -3.42
N ASP A 527 13.59 -34.27 -4.54
CA ASP A 527 14.73 -34.96 -5.11
C ASP A 527 15.19 -34.31 -6.44
N ASP A 528 16.29 -34.83 -7.01
CA ASP A 528 16.86 -34.32 -8.26
C ASP A 528 15.90 -34.50 -9.45
N GLU A 529 15.03 -35.53 -9.42
CA GLU A 529 14.03 -35.78 -10.48
C GLU A 529 12.94 -34.71 -10.46
N GLU A 530 12.41 -34.33 -9.27
CA GLU A 530 11.42 -33.27 -9.14
C GLU A 530 12.01 -31.90 -9.62
N ALA A 531 13.24 -31.59 -9.23
CA ALA A 531 13.93 -30.38 -9.67
C ALA A 531 14.16 -30.36 -11.20
N ALA A 532 14.52 -31.51 -11.81
CA ALA A 532 14.68 -31.64 -13.24
C ALA A 532 13.36 -31.44 -14.01
N VAL A 533 12.24 -31.95 -13.47
CA VAL A 533 10.90 -31.75 -14.03
C VAL A 533 10.49 -30.27 -14.00
N TRP A 534 10.84 -29.52 -12.95
CA TRP A 534 10.60 -28.07 -12.91
C TRP A 534 11.39 -27.32 -14.00
N ARG A 535 12.67 -27.66 -14.18
CA ARG A 535 13.52 -27.07 -15.24
C ARG A 535 12.99 -27.39 -16.64
N ASP A 536 12.52 -28.63 -16.88
CA ASP A 536 11.95 -29.01 -18.17
C ASP A 536 10.67 -28.24 -18.47
N ALA A 537 9.75 -28.13 -17.51
CA ALA A 537 8.52 -27.34 -17.65
C ALA A 537 8.83 -25.86 -17.93
N ALA A 538 9.79 -25.28 -17.23
CA ALA A 538 10.22 -23.91 -17.42
C ALA A 538 10.83 -23.67 -18.82
N ALA A 539 11.69 -24.60 -19.28
CA ALA A 539 12.35 -24.49 -20.59
C ALA A 539 11.37 -24.63 -21.78
N ARG A 540 10.26 -25.33 -21.57
CA ARG A 540 9.25 -25.60 -22.58
C ARG A 540 7.97 -24.76 -22.45
N MET A 541 7.96 -23.77 -21.54
CA MET A 541 6.81 -22.93 -21.27
C MET A 541 6.34 -22.19 -22.53
N ALA A 542 5.05 -22.28 -22.83
CA ALA A 542 4.42 -21.59 -23.95
C ALA A 542 4.51 -20.07 -23.83
N MET A 543 4.91 -19.40 -24.91
CA MET A 543 5.00 -17.93 -24.99
C MET A 543 4.21 -17.47 -26.22
N PRO A 544 2.95 -17.05 -26.06
CA PRO A 544 2.11 -16.65 -27.19
C PRO A 544 2.69 -15.46 -27.96
N TYR A 545 2.83 -15.60 -29.26
CA TYR A 545 3.39 -14.58 -30.14
C TYR A 545 2.68 -14.58 -31.50
N ASN A 546 2.34 -13.40 -32.00
CA ASN A 546 1.78 -13.21 -33.31
C ASN A 546 2.86 -12.72 -34.31
N ASP A 547 3.35 -13.59 -35.15
CA ASP A 547 4.41 -13.30 -36.14
C ASP A 547 4.00 -12.23 -37.15
N THR A 548 2.72 -12.16 -37.50
CA THR A 548 2.21 -11.19 -38.50
C THR A 548 2.23 -9.76 -37.94
N LEU A 549 1.83 -9.58 -36.67
CA LEU A 549 1.85 -8.29 -36.00
C LEU A 549 3.20 -8.00 -35.34
N GLY A 550 4.02 -9.03 -35.12
CA GLY A 550 5.31 -8.93 -34.42
C GLY A 550 5.15 -8.56 -32.95
N VAL A 551 4.09 -9.02 -32.29
CA VAL A 551 3.78 -8.73 -30.88
C VAL A 551 3.52 -10.01 -30.10
N HIS A 552 3.84 -9.98 -28.80
CA HIS A 552 3.39 -11.01 -27.88
C HIS A 552 1.90 -10.86 -27.60
N GLU A 553 1.20 -11.97 -27.58
CA GLU A 553 -0.22 -12.01 -27.22
C GLU A 553 -0.36 -12.07 -25.69
N GLN A 554 -1.32 -11.33 -25.14
CA GLN A 554 -1.66 -11.38 -23.71
C GLN A 554 -2.03 -12.80 -23.26
N SER A 555 -2.70 -13.55 -24.14
CA SER A 555 -3.00 -14.97 -24.02
C SER A 555 -3.14 -15.57 -25.41
N ALA A 556 -3.11 -16.88 -25.51
CA ALA A 556 -3.18 -17.58 -26.80
C ALA A 556 -4.43 -17.17 -27.61
N GLY A 557 -4.22 -16.57 -28.79
CA GLY A 557 -5.27 -16.12 -29.70
C GLY A 557 -5.89 -14.74 -29.37
N TYR A 558 -5.36 -14.01 -28.41
CA TYR A 558 -5.88 -12.68 -27.99
C TYR A 558 -5.97 -11.69 -29.16
N THR A 559 -4.99 -11.68 -30.07
CA THR A 559 -4.96 -10.77 -31.23
C THR A 559 -6.03 -11.05 -32.28
N HIS A 560 -6.75 -12.18 -32.18
CA HIS A 560 -7.86 -12.56 -33.06
C HIS A 560 -9.23 -12.10 -32.52
N PHE A 561 -9.30 -11.58 -31.29
CA PHE A 561 -10.55 -11.05 -30.75
C PHE A 561 -10.94 -9.77 -31.48
N GLN A 562 -12.23 -9.45 -31.49
CA GLN A 562 -12.73 -8.18 -32.00
C GLN A 562 -12.20 -7.05 -31.11
N ARG A 563 -11.70 -5.96 -31.68
CA ARG A 563 -11.29 -4.78 -30.95
C ARG A 563 -12.52 -4.12 -30.30
N TRP A 564 -12.34 -3.56 -29.08
CA TRP A 564 -13.35 -2.74 -28.42
C TRP A 564 -13.60 -1.46 -29.23
N ASP A 565 -14.85 -1.02 -29.26
CA ASP A 565 -15.21 0.23 -29.93
C ASP A 565 -15.03 1.42 -29.01
N PHE A 566 -13.78 1.89 -28.91
CA PHE A 566 -13.42 3.05 -28.08
C PHE A 566 -14.06 4.36 -28.58
N GLU A 567 -14.35 4.47 -29.88
CA GLU A 567 -14.96 5.67 -30.44
C GLU A 567 -16.44 5.81 -30.07
N ALA A 568 -17.13 4.69 -29.94
CA ALA A 568 -18.53 4.66 -29.54
C ALA A 568 -18.73 4.63 -28.01
N THR A 569 -17.67 4.49 -27.23
CA THR A 569 -17.75 4.39 -25.77
C THR A 569 -17.83 5.80 -25.14
N PRO A 570 -18.93 6.17 -24.47
CA PRO A 570 -19.04 7.46 -23.79
C PRO A 570 -18.04 7.57 -22.63
N PRO A 571 -17.47 8.77 -22.36
CA PRO A 571 -16.54 8.98 -21.24
C PRO A 571 -17.09 8.57 -19.87
N GLU A 572 -18.38 8.77 -19.64
CA GLU A 572 -19.08 8.43 -18.42
C GLU A 572 -19.24 6.91 -18.20
N ASN A 573 -18.98 6.09 -19.21
CA ASN A 573 -19.04 4.62 -19.10
C ASN A 573 -17.69 3.99 -18.70
N TYR A 574 -16.73 4.78 -18.23
CA TYR A 574 -15.53 4.28 -17.58
C TYR A 574 -15.67 4.42 -16.06
N PRO A 575 -15.23 3.41 -15.26
CA PRO A 575 -14.59 2.15 -15.70
C PRO A 575 -15.58 1.20 -16.38
N LEU A 576 -15.15 0.53 -17.45
CA LEU A 576 -16.02 -0.31 -18.29
C LEU A 576 -16.73 -1.41 -17.52
N LEU A 577 -16.08 -1.96 -16.49
CA LEU A 577 -16.63 -3.05 -15.66
C LEU A 577 -17.94 -2.69 -14.93
N LEU A 578 -18.22 -1.41 -14.73
CA LEU A 578 -19.44 -0.94 -14.09
C LEU A 578 -20.60 -0.72 -15.08
N HIS A 579 -20.29 -0.65 -16.38
CA HIS A 579 -21.28 -0.25 -17.40
C HIS A 579 -21.50 -1.33 -18.47
N TYR A 580 -20.60 -2.31 -18.59
CA TYR A 580 -20.68 -3.36 -19.62
C TYR A 580 -20.57 -4.75 -18.99
N PRO A 581 -21.27 -5.77 -19.56
CA PRO A 581 -21.18 -7.13 -19.06
C PRO A 581 -19.75 -7.68 -19.21
N TYR A 582 -19.25 -8.36 -18.18
CA TYR A 582 -17.94 -9.02 -18.23
C TYR A 582 -17.77 -9.93 -19.45
N PHE A 583 -18.81 -10.68 -19.81
CA PHE A 583 -18.78 -11.59 -20.94
C PHE A 583 -18.47 -10.86 -22.26
N ASP A 584 -18.87 -9.58 -22.42
CA ASP A 584 -18.52 -8.80 -23.61
C ASP A 584 -17.07 -8.32 -23.56
N LEU A 585 -16.58 -7.89 -22.39
CA LEU A 585 -15.17 -7.52 -22.18
C LEU A 585 -14.24 -8.69 -22.49
N TYR A 586 -14.54 -9.90 -21.99
CA TYR A 586 -13.71 -11.11 -22.17
C TYR A 586 -13.54 -11.56 -23.62
N ARG A 587 -14.31 -11.05 -24.54
CA ARG A 587 -14.31 -11.40 -25.97
C ARG A 587 -13.67 -10.33 -26.85
N LYS A 588 -13.16 -9.26 -26.25
CA LYS A 588 -12.65 -8.09 -26.97
C LYS A 588 -11.18 -7.85 -26.66
N GLN A 589 -10.51 -7.18 -27.61
CA GLN A 589 -9.22 -6.58 -27.36
C GLN A 589 -9.44 -5.25 -26.61
N VAL A 590 -9.47 -5.32 -25.31
CA VAL A 590 -9.54 -4.22 -24.35
C VAL A 590 -8.86 -4.66 -23.06
N VAL A 591 -8.15 -3.77 -22.42
CA VAL A 591 -7.27 -4.09 -21.29
C VAL A 591 -7.52 -3.11 -20.15
N LYS A 592 -7.84 -3.63 -18.98
CA LYS A 592 -7.93 -2.85 -17.73
C LYS A 592 -6.54 -2.36 -17.30
N GLN A 593 -5.59 -3.30 -17.26
CA GLN A 593 -4.16 -3.11 -16.99
C GLN A 593 -3.35 -4.15 -17.79
N ALA A 594 -2.35 -3.71 -18.54
CA ALA A 594 -1.71 -4.54 -19.55
C ALA A 594 -0.75 -5.58 -18.95
N ASP A 595 -1.09 -6.86 -19.03
CA ASP A 595 -0.25 -7.99 -18.60
C ASP A 595 1.11 -8.00 -19.29
N VAL A 596 1.13 -7.76 -20.62
CA VAL A 596 2.36 -7.76 -21.42
C VAL A 596 3.28 -6.60 -21.05
N VAL A 597 2.71 -5.43 -20.71
CA VAL A 597 3.49 -4.28 -20.23
C VAL A 597 4.14 -4.59 -18.89
N LEU A 598 3.40 -5.20 -17.97
CA LEU A 598 3.92 -5.64 -16.68
C LEU A 598 4.96 -6.77 -16.84
N ALA A 599 4.73 -7.72 -17.75
CA ALA A 599 5.71 -8.77 -18.06
C ALA A 599 7.04 -8.19 -18.56
N MET A 600 7.02 -7.15 -19.40
CA MET A 600 8.22 -6.46 -19.86
C MET A 600 8.93 -5.67 -18.75
N LEU A 601 8.19 -5.19 -17.75
CA LEU A 601 8.76 -4.56 -16.56
C LEU A 601 9.51 -5.57 -15.68
N GLU A 602 8.87 -6.72 -15.36
CA GLU A 602 9.44 -7.73 -14.47
C GLU A 602 10.56 -8.55 -15.13
N PHE A 603 10.47 -8.80 -16.43
CA PHE A 603 11.42 -9.62 -17.21
C PHE A 603 11.97 -8.90 -18.45
N PRO A 604 12.71 -7.79 -18.25
CA PRO A 604 13.18 -6.96 -19.36
C PRO A 604 14.07 -7.71 -20.36
N ASN A 605 14.78 -8.75 -19.92
CA ASN A 605 15.67 -9.55 -20.76
C ASN A 605 14.94 -10.62 -21.58
N ALA A 606 13.65 -10.86 -21.31
CA ALA A 606 12.84 -11.79 -22.11
C ALA A 606 12.40 -11.17 -23.45
N PHE A 607 12.61 -9.87 -23.65
CA PHE A 607 12.15 -9.13 -24.83
C PHE A 607 13.27 -8.27 -25.41
N THR A 608 13.39 -8.27 -26.73
CA THR A 608 14.28 -7.31 -27.41
C THR A 608 13.71 -5.89 -27.34
N GLU A 609 14.52 -4.87 -27.56
CA GLU A 609 14.09 -3.46 -27.57
C GLU A 609 12.99 -3.21 -28.62
N GLU A 610 13.06 -3.84 -29.80
CA GLU A 610 12.05 -3.75 -30.84
C GLU A 610 10.75 -4.42 -30.43
N GLN A 611 10.82 -5.58 -29.75
CA GLN A 611 9.64 -6.25 -29.21
C GLN A 611 8.97 -5.41 -28.13
N LYS A 612 9.74 -4.81 -27.22
CA LYS A 612 9.22 -3.90 -26.19
C LYS A 612 8.48 -2.72 -26.82
N ALA A 613 9.09 -2.09 -27.82
CA ALA A 613 8.48 -0.94 -28.49
C ALA A 613 7.17 -1.31 -29.23
N ARG A 614 7.15 -2.47 -29.92
CA ARG A 614 5.93 -2.92 -30.63
C ARG A 614 4.84 -3.36 -29.66
N ASN A 615 5.19 -4.13 -28.64
CA ASN A 615 4.25 -4.56 -27.61
C ASN A 615 3.66 -3.32 -26.89
N PHE A 616 4.51 -2.38 -26.48
CA PHE A 616 4.05 -1.18 -25.82
C PHE A 616 3.06 -0.39 -26.68
N ALA A 617 3.41 -0.10 -27.93
CA ALA A 617 2.52 0.62 -28.85
C ALA A 617 1.19 -0.11 -29.12
N TYR A 618 1.21 -1.45 -29.19
CA TYR A 618 0.02 -2.26 -29.40
C TYR A 618 -0.93 -2.22 -28.20
N TYR A 619 -0.39 -2.50 -27.00
CA TYR A 619 -1.19 -2.54 -25.77
C TYR A 619 -1.59 -1.17 -25.25
N GLU A 620 -0.80 -0.14 -25.53
CA GLU A 620 -1.15 1.25 -25.21
C GLU A 620 -2.45 1.70 -25.89
N ALA A 621 -2.66 1.24 -27.14
CA ALA A 621 -3.88 1.51 -27.88
C ALA A 621 -5.12 0.73 -27.41
N LEU A 622 -4.96 -0.19 -26.46
CA LEU A 622 -6.03 -1.03 -25.92
C LEU A 622 -6.29 -0.83 -24.42
N THR A 623 -5.37 -0.17 -23.71
CA THR A 623 -5.42 -0.05 -22.26
C THR A 623 -6.24 1.14 -21.83
N VAL A 624 -7.36 0.87 -21.15
CA VAL A 624 -8.26 1.91 -20.64
C VAL A 624 -7.86 2.47 -19.27
N ARG A 625 -6.95 1.82 -18.56
CA ARG A 625 -6.46 2.19 -17.22
C ARG A 625 -7.58 2.33 -16.18
N ASP A 626 -8.52 1.40 -16.18
CA ASP A 626 -9.54 1.28 -15.13
C ASP A 626 -8.97 0.62 -13.85
N SER A 627 -7.67 0.84 -13.60
CA SER A 627 -6.91 0.34 -12.44
C SER A 627 -5.82 1.33 -12.05
N SER A 628 -5.73 1.62 -10.76
CA SER A 628 -4.68 2.47 -10.18
C SER A 628 -3.24 1.91 -10.33
N LEU A 629 -3.11 0.65 -10.73
CA LEU A 629 -1.82 -0.03 -10.95
C LEU A 629 -1.23 0.19 -12.36
N SER A 630 -2.02 0.70 -13.31
CA SER A 630 -1.61 0.79 -14.71
C SER A 630 -0.54 1.86 -14.96
N ALA A 631 -0.76 3.06 -14.42
CA ALA A 631 0.03 4.24 -14.78
C ALA A 631 1.53 4.09 -14.49
N CYS A 632 1.92 3.48 -13.37
CA CYS A 632 3.33 3.31 -13.03
C CYS A 632 4.06 2.36 -14.00
N CYS A 633 3.45 1.24 -14.40
CA CYS A 633 4.04 0.29 -15.35
C CYS A 633 4.16 0.92 -16.75
N GLN A 634 3.13 1.66 -17.17
CA GLN A 634 3.15 2.40 -18.43
C GLN A 634 4.19 3.52 -18.42
N ALA A 635 4.39 4.23 -17.28
CA ALA A 635 5.45 5.22 -17.14
C ALA A 635 6.84 4.62 -17.38
N VAL A 636 7.08 3.44 -16.80
CA VAL A 636 8.37 2.74 -16.94
C VAL A 636 8.62 2.35 -18.39
N LEU A 637 7.65 1.67 -19.03
CA LEU A 637 7.82 1.20 -20.41
C LEU A 637 7.81 2.35 -21.43
N ALA A 638 7.02 3.40 -21.20
CA ALA A 638 7.08 4.62 -22.02
C ALA A 638 8.47 5.26 -21.96
N ALA A 639 9.08 5.37 -20.76
CA ALA A 639 10.44 5.87 -20.62
C ALA A 639 11.44 4.97 -21.34
N GLU A 640 11.37 3.65 -21.16
CA GLU A 640 12.28 2.68 -21.77
C GLU A 640 12.19 2.68 -23.30
N THR A 641 11.01 2.87 -23.86
CA THR A 641 10.77 2.91 -25.31
C THR A 641 10.95 4.29 -25.94
N GLY A 642 11.35 5.31 -25.17
CA GLY A 642 11.71 6.64 -25.67
C GLY A 642 10.59 7.69 -25.65
N HIS A 643 9.41 7.37 -25.09
CA HIS A 643 8.25 8.28 -24.99
C HIS A 643 8.28 9.07 -23.66
N LEU A 644 9.33 9.88 -23.44
CA LEU A 644 9.57 10.52 -22.14
C LEU A 644 8.46 11.48 -21.70
N ARG A 645 7.80 12.18 -22.64
CA ARG A 645 6.67 13.05 -22.33
C ARG A 645 5.46 12.25 -21.81
N LEU A 646 5.17 11.11 -22.44
CA LEU A 646 4.12 10.19 -22.02
C LEU A 646 4.47 9.54 -20.67
N ALA A 647 5.72 9.13 -20.48
CA ALA A 647 6.21 8.59 -19.21
C ALA A 647 6.03 9.58 -18.05
N TYR A 648 6.29 10.87 -18.29
CA TYR A 648 6.11 11.91 -17.30
C TYR A 648 4.63 12.14 -16.95
N ALA A 649 3.74 12.10 -17.94
CA ALA A 649 2.31 12.22 -17.72
C ALA A 649 1.77 11.04 -16.88
N TYR A 650 2.23 9.82 -17.14
CA TYR A 650 1.89 8.64 -16.32
C TYR A 650 2.50 8.68 -14.91
N LEU A 651 3.71 9.25 -14.76
CA LEU A 651 4.24 9.52 -13.41
C LEU A 651 3.30 10.44 -12.64
N GLY A 652 2.79 11.51 -13.26
CA GLY A 652 1.82 12.43 -12.64
C GLY A 652 0.54 11.70 -12.21
N GLU A 653 -0.02 10.84 -13.08
CA GLU A 653 -1.21 10.04 -12.76
C GLU A 653 -0.98 9.10 -11.57
N ALA A 654 0.16 8.40 -11.50
CA ALA A 654 0.50 7.54 -10.37
C ALA A 654 0.77 8.34 -9.07
N ALA A 655 1.53 9.43 -9.16
CA ALA A 655 1.98 10.20 -8.02
C ALA A 655 0.85 11.00 -7.34
N LEU A 656 -0.12 11.45 -8.12
CA LEU A 656 -1.22 12.30 -7.67
C LEU A 656 -2.54 11.52 -7.46
N MET A 657 -2.51 10.20 -7.58
CA MET A 657 -3.69 9.32 -7.48
C MET A 657 -4.58 9.68 -6.29
N ASP A 658 -4.01 9.71 -5.09
CA ASP A 658 -4.74 10.01 -3.86
C ASP A 658 -4.78 11.50 -3.53
N LEU A 659 -3.75 12.25 -3.94
CA LEU A 659 -3.67 13.68 -3.67
C LEU A 659 -4.68 14.50 -4.51
N ASP A 660 -5.03 14.02 -5.70
CA ASP A 660 -6.03 14.62 -6.59
C ASP A 660 -7.33 13.78 -6.68
N ASP A 661 -7.42 12.68 -5.89
CA ASP A 661 -8.58 11.78 -5.85
C ASP A 661 -9.03 11.31 -7.25
N LEU A 662 -8.07 10.86 -8.07
CA LEU A 662 -8.31 10.57 -9.49
C LEU A 662 -9.33 9.45 -9.74
N GLU A 663 -9.49 8.53 -8.80
CA GLU A 663 -10.45 7.43 -8.84
C GLU A 663 -11.70 7.69 -7.96
N HIS A 664 -11.84 8.89 -7.38
CA HIS A 664 -12.94 9.32 -6.51
C HIS A 664 -13.23 8.37 -5.33
N ASN A 665 -12.22 7.66 -4.86
CA ASN A 665 -12.33 6.69 -3.76
C ASN A 665 -11.22 6.80 -2.70
N THR A 666 -10.44 7.88 -2.68
CA THR A 666 -9.44 8.17 -1.64
C THR A 666 -10.09 8.29 -0.26
N ARG A 667 -11.39 8.65 -0.19
CA ARG A 667 -12.20 8.61 1.03
C ARG A 667 -12.16 7.24 1.73
N ASP A 668 -12.03 6.14 0.99
CA ASP A 668 -12.01 4.76 1.48
C ASP A 668 -10.60 4.28 1.85
N GLY A 669 -9.61 5.16 1.82
CA GLY A 669 -8.19 4.92 2.13
C GLY A 669 -7.27 5.09 0.91
N LEU A 670 -5.96 5.18 1.18
CA LEU A 670 -4.92 5.43 0.18
C LEU A 670 -4.61 4.19 -0.66
N HIS A 671 -4.23 4.38 -1.92
CA HIS A 671 -3.81 3.30 -2.83
C HIS A 671 -2.32 3.00 -2.64
N ILE A 672 -1.98 2.15 -1.66
CA ILE A 672 -0.58 1.92 -1.25
C ILE A 672 0.29 1.41 -2.41
N ALA A 673 -0.24 0.57 -3.29
CA ALA A 673 0.47 0.08 -4.46
C ALA A 673 0.71 1.18 -5.53
N SER A 674 -0.24 2.09 -5.75
CA SER A 674 -0.04 3.25 -6.64
C SER A 674 0.98 4.23 -6.07
N LEU A 675 0.96 4.45 -4.75
CA LEU A 675 1.97 5.25 -4.07
C LEU A 675 3.37 4.61 -4.25
N ALA A 676 3.50 3.29 -4.07
CA ALA A 676 4.75 2.59 -4.37
C ALA A 676 5.12 2.69 -5.85
N GLY A 677 4.14 2.68 -6.75
CA GLY A 677 4.27 2.89 -8.18
C GLY A 677 4.93 4.22 -8.56
N THR A 678 4.74 5.27 -7.76
CA THR A 678 5.44 6.55 -7.95
C THR A 678 6.96 6.40 -7.86
N TRP A 679 7.44 5.66 -6.87
CA TRP A 679 8.87 5.32 -6.75
C TRP A 679 9.34 4.45 -7.92
N ILE A 680 8.54 3.45 -8.31
CA ILE A 680 8.84 2.57 -9.45
C ILE A 680 8.97 3.38 -10.74
N ALA A 681 8.06 4.31 -11.01
CA ALA A 681 8.11 5.18 -12.19
C ALA A 681 9.37 6.06 -12.22
N LEU A 682 9.79 6.62 -11.06
CA LEU A 682 11.01 7.43 -10.96
C LEU A 682 12.28 6.58 -11.07
N VAL A 683 12.39 5.53 -10.27
CA VAL A 683 13.62 4.73 -10.13
C VAL A 683 13.78 3.73 -11.27
N SER A 684 12.71 3.00 -11.61
CA SER A 684 12.76 2.02 -12.71
C SER A 684 12.45 2.65 -14.08
N GLY A 685 11.65 3.72 -14.13
CA GLY A 685 11.38 4.45 -15.37
C GLY A 685 12.51 5.40 -15.76
N PHE A 686 12.68 6.50 -15.02
CA PHE A 686 13.68 7.50 -15.34
C PHE A 686 15.10 7.12 -14.90
N GLY A 687 15.25 6.40 -13.79
CA GLY A 687 16.51 5.80 -13.37
C GLY A 687 16.93 4.61 -14.23
N GLY A 688 15.96 4.00 -14.91
CA GLY A 688 16.18 2.79 -15.73
C GLY A 688 16.69 1.61 -14.91
N MET A 689 16.38 1.56 -13.60
CA MET A 689 16.84 0.47 -12.74
C MET A 689 16.15 -0.84 -13.12
N ARG A 690 16.94 -1.89 -13.37
CA ARG A 690 16.50 -3.24 -13.69
C ARG A 690 17.35 -4.28 -12.98
N ARG A 691 16.74 -5.42 -12.68
CA ARG A 691 17.46 -6.63 -12.30
C ARG A 691 17.97 -7.32 -13.55
N HIS A 692 19.25 -7.64 -13.57
CA HIS A 692 19.85 -8.50 -14.56
C HIS A 692 20.19 -9.84 -13.91
N ILE A 693 19.50 -10.88 -14.32
CA ILE A 693 19.69 -12.24 -13.81
C ILE A 693 21.04 -12.74 -14.35
N GLY A 694 21.90 -13.17 -13.44
CA GLY A 694 23.20 -13.72 -13.81
C GLY A 694 23.04 -15.08 -14.52
N GLU A 695 23.76 -15.26 -15.62
CA GLU A 695 23.84 -16.55 -16.32
C GLU A 695 25.11 -17.30 -15.89
N ASP A 696 25.10 -18.64 -16.02
CA ASP A 696 26.26 -19.52 -15.75
C ASP A 696 26.88 -19.33 -14.37
N GLY A 697 26.04 -19.13 -13.34
CA GLY A 697 26.50 -19.01 -11.94
C GLY A 697 27.07 -17.62 -11.58
N ARG A 698 26.93 -16.63 -12.45
CA ARG A 698 27.25 -15.24 -12.11
C ARG A 698 26.19 -14.67 -11.17
N PRO A 699 26.54 -13.74 -10.28
CA PRO A 699 25.55 -13.10 -9.43
C PRO A 699 24.63 -12.18 -10.23
N ASP A 700 23.40 -12.03 -9.75
CA ASP A 700 22.49 -11.00 -10.25
C ASP A 700 23.06 -9.61 -10.00
N LEU A 701 22.93 -8.72 -10.99
CA LEU A 701 23.38 -7.34 -10.92
C LEU A 701 22.21 -6.36 -11.06
N LEU A 702 22.37 -5.17 -10.50
CA LEU A 702 21.51 -4.03 -10.82
C LEU A 702 22.06 -3.30 -12.04
N GLY A 703 21.20 -3.11 -13.03
CA GLY A 703 21.48 -2.27 -14.18
C GLY A 703 20.76 -0.93 -14.07
N PHE A 704 21.36 0.12 -14.60
CA PHE A 704 20.77 1.45 -14.71
C PHE A 704 20.90 1.94 -16.15
N ALA A 705 19.80 2.45 -16.70
CA ALA A 705 19.73 3.06 -18.01
C ALA A 705 18.99 4.40 -17.91
N PRO A 706 19.60 5.40 -17.25
CA PRO A 706 18.92 6.65 -16.91
C PRO A 706 18.52 7.47 -18.13
N ARG A 707 17.39 8.17 -18.01
CA ARG A 707 16.81 9.06 -19.01
C ARG A 707 15.84 10.04 -18.34
N LEU A 708 15.95 11.33 -18.60
CA LEU A 708 15.05 12.33 -17.99
C LEU A 708 14.13 12.95 -19.03
N PRO A 709 12.83 13.20 -18.69
CA PRO A 709 11.97 14.08 -19.49
C PRO A 709 12.42 15.54 -19.32
N GLU A 710 12.09 16.38 -20.30
CA GLU A 710 12.45 17.82 -20.28
C GLU A 710 11.90 18.57 -19.05
N ALA A 711 10.78 18.11 -18.49
CA ALA A 711 10.18 18.70 -17.30
C ALA A 711 11.02 18.54 -16.02
N LEU A 712 11.94 17.58 -15.97
CA LEU A 712 12.77 17.31 -14.81
C LEU A 712 14.24 17.67 -15.09
N SER A 713 14.80 18.51 -14.25
CA SER A 713 16.22 18.90 -14.35
C SER A 713 17.15 17.97 -13.60
N ARG A 714 16.64 17.23 -12.57
CA ARG A 714 17.41 16.25 -11.79
C ARG A 714 16.49 15.26 -11.11
N VAL A 715 16.93 13.99 -11.07
CA VAL A 715 16.37 12.95 -10.20
C VAL A 715 17.51 12.25 -9.48
N ALA A 716 17.46 12.21 -8.15
CA ALA A 716 18.44 11.45 -7.38
C ALA A 716 17.74 10.55 -6.36
N PHE A 717 18.25 9.33 -6.22
CA PHE A 717 17.71 8.34 -5.28
C PHE A 717 18.84 7.46 -4.74
N THR A 718 18.52 6.74 -3.68
CA THR A 718 19.45 5.78 -3.06
C THR A 718 18.81 4.41 -3.07
N VAL A 719 19.61 3.35 -3.31
CA VAL A 719 19.17 1.96 -3.24
C VAL A 719 20.11 1.14 -2.36
N LEU A 720 19.52 0.20 -1.63
CA LEU A 720 20.25 -0.78 -0.81
C LEU A 720 20.50 -2.05 -1.63
N MET A 721 21.70 -2.63 -1.49
CA MET A 721 22.05 -3.91 -2.09
C MET A 721 23.10 -4.62 -1.23
N ARG A 722 22.72 -5.68 -0.53
CA ARG A 722 23.60 -6.50 0.33
C ARG A 722 24.45 -5.64 1.29
N GLY A 723 23.77 -4.78 2.07
CA GLY A 723 24.42 -3.88 3.01
C GLY A 723 25.20 -2.72 2.39
N ARG A 724 25.15 -2.56 1.07
CA ARG A 724 25.73 -1.44 0.33
C ARG A 724 24.67 -0.41 0.02
N ARG A 725 25.00 0.87 0.12
CA ARG A 725 24.12 1.98 -0.19
C ARG A 725 24.67 2.78 -1.38
N LEU A 726 23.99 2.64 -2.52
CA LEU A 726 24.34 3.32 -3.77
C LEU A 726 23.44 4.51 -4.00
N LYS A 727 23.99 5.73 -4.08
CA LYS A 727 23.25 6.91 -4.56
C LYS A 727 23.49 7.07 -6.06
N VAL A 728 22.37 7.22 -6.79
CA VAL A 728 22.31 7.50 -8.23
C VAL A 728 21.77 8.92 -8.39
N ASP A 729 22.52 9.80 -9.06
CA ASP A 729 22.20 11.22 -9.23
C ASP A 729 22.22 11.55 -10.73
N ILE A 730 21.04 11.78 -11.30
CA ILE A 730 20.78 11.84 -12.73
C ILE A 730 20.48 13.28 -13.13
N GLY A 731 21.33 13.84 -13.99
CA GLY A 731 21.07 15.07 -14.71
C GLY A 731 20.70 14.82 -16.19
N PRO A 732 20.44 15.85 -16.96
CA PRO A 732 20.01 15.73 -18.37
C PRO A 732 21.02 15.04 -19.29
N THR A 733 22.31 15.14 -18.98
CA THR A 733 23.40 14.66 -19.84
C THR A 733 24.35 13.68 -19.17
N HIS A 734 24.36 13.64 -17.84
CA HIS A 734 25.26 12.79 -17.06
C HIS A 734 24.55 12.22 -15.83
N VAL A 735 24.98 11.04 -15.43
CA VAL A 735 24.62 10.39 -14.18
C VAL A 735 25.86 10.15 -13.34
N ARG A 736 25.72 10.38 -12.03
CA ARG A 736 26.77 10.14 -11.05
C ARG A 736 26.35 9.01 -10.11
N TYR A 737 27.20 7.98 -10.03
CA TYR A 737 27.08 6.87 -9.10
C TYR A 737 28.01 7.09 -7.92
N ARG A 738 27.49 7.06 -6.70
CA ARG A 738 28.28 7.22 -5.47
C ARG A 738 27.92 6.13 -4.46
N LEU A 739 28.90 5.32 -4.11
CA LEU A 739 28.76 4.40 -2.99
C LEU A 739 28.84 5.19 -1.68
N VAL A 740 27.72 5.27 -0.96
CA VAL A 740 27.61 6.02 0.31
C VAL A 740 28.15 5.18 1.46
N GLU A 741 27.90 3.87 1.40
CA GLU A 741 28.23 2.91 2.45
C GLU A 741 28.48 1.52 1.87
N GLY A 742 29.39 0.77 2.47
CA GLY A 742 29.67 -0.64 2.16
C GLY A 742 30.87 -0.86 1.24
N GLU A 743 31.10 -2.14 0.93
CA GLU A 743 32.15 -2.65 0.07
C GLU A 743 31.88 -2.32 -1.40
N PRO A 744 32.90 -2.34 -2.30
CA PRO A 744 32.70 -2.07 -3.71
C PRO A 744 31.49 -2.80 -4.31
N LEU A 745 30.74 -2.11 -5.14
CA LEU A 745 29.55 -2.63 -5.79
C LEU A 745 29.72 -2.60 -7.31
N GLU A 746 29.47 -3.74 -7.93
CA GLU A 746 29.39 -3.86 -9.38
C GLU A 746 27.95 -3.65 -9.83
N VAL A 747 27.74 -2.78 -10.83
CA VAL A 747 26.45 -2.48 -11.46
C VAL A 747 26.63 -2.39 -12.97
N LEU A 748 25.54 -2.34 -13.72
CA LEU A 748 25.58 -2.07 -15.15
C LEU A 748 25.11 -0.64 -15.44
N HIS A 749 25.78 0.04 -16.36
CA HIS A 749 25.33 1.30 -16.93
C HIS A 749 25.06 1.10 -18.42
N HIS A 750 23.79 1.18 -18.85
CA HIS A 750 23.36 0.83 -20.22
C HIS A 750 23.93 -0.52 -20.70
N GLY A 751 23.97 -1.52 -19.82
CA GLY A 751 24.50 -2.85 -20.10
C GLY A 751 26.02 -3.01 -19.91
N GLU A 752 26.77 -1.93 -19.73
CA GLU A 752 28.22 -1.97 -19.51
C GLU A 752 28.57 -2.11 -18.02
N PRO A 753 29.47 -3.04 -17.64
CA PRO A 753 29.89 -3.22 -16.25
C PRO A 753 30.57 -1.98 -15.68
N LEU A 754 30.25 -1.66 -14.44
CA LEU A 754 30.78 -0.52 -13.70
C LEU A 754 30.99 -0.89 -12.23
N THR A 755 32.20 -0.72 -11.71
CA THR A 755 32.49 -0.88 -10.29
C THR A 755 32.48 0.49 -9.60
N VAL A 756 31.68 0.64 -8.55
CA VAL A 756 31.59 1.84 -7.72
C VAL A 756 32.22 1.56 -6.36
N THR A 757 33.18 2.40 -5.96
CA THR A 757 33.91 2.27 -4.69
C THR A 757 33.64 3.46 -3.77
N ALA A 758 33.76 3.24 -2.46
CA ALA A 758 33.61 4.31 -1.48
C ALA A 758 34.65 5.43 -1.71
N GLY A 759 34.18 6.68 -1.65
CA GLY A 759 35.04 7.86 -1.82
C GLY A 759 35.43 8.21 -3.27
N ALA A 760 35.10 7.37 -4.26
CA ALA A 760 35.37 7.61 -5.68
C ALA A 760 34.09 7.54 -6.50
N PRO A 761 33.29 8.63 -6.60
CA PRO A 761 32.11 8.67 -7.46
C PRO A 761 32.46 8.43 -8.92
N VAL A 762 31.63 7.73 -9.64
CA VAL A 762 31.81 7.48 -11.08
C VAL A 762 30.73 8.23 -11.84
N GLU A 763 31.15 8.95 -12.87
CA GLU A 763 30.26 9.70 -13.75
C GLU A 763 30.20 9.03 -15.14
N ARG A 764 28.99 8.98 -15.70
CA ARG A 764 28.73 8.40 -17.02
C ARG A 764 27.77 9.32 -17.82
N PRO A 765 27.87 9.34 -19.16
CA PRO A 765 26.96 10.09 -19.99
C PRO A 765 25.56 9.44 -19.96
N VAL A 766 24.51 10.26 -20.05
CA VAL A 766 23.14 9.81 -20.32
C VAL A 766 22.92 9.92 -21.83
N PRO A 767 22.77 8.81 -22.56
CA PRO A 767 22.49 8.84 -23.99
C PRO A 767 21.14 9.49 -24.28
N PRO A 768 21.00 10.20 -25.40
CA PRO A 768 19.71 10.72 -25.82
C PRO A 768 18.72 9.56 -26.05
N ALA A 769 17.47 9.75 -25.65
CA ALA A 769 16.43 8.78 -25.91
C ALA A 769 16.19 8.63 -27.42
N THR A 770 15.98 7.39 -27.87
CA THR A 770 15.63 7.11 -29.27
C THR A 770 14.23 7.63 -29.55
N ALA A 771 14.08 8.61 -30.43
CA ALA A 771 12.79 9.14 -30.83
C ALA A 771 11.98 8.08 -31.60
N ARG A 772 10.75 7.84 -31.16
CA ARG A 772 9.79 6.93 -31.78
C ARG A 772 8.46 7.68 -32.02
N PRO A 773 7.62 7.25 -32.98
CA PRO A 773 6.26 7.79 -33.12
C PRO A 773 5.46 7.59 -31.82
N GLU A 774 4.72 8.61 -31.37
CA GLU A 774 3.89 8.50 -30.18
C GLU A 774 2.84 7.37 -30.36
N PRO A 775 2.66 6.49 -29.37
CA PRO A 775 1.64 5.45 -29.43
C PRO A 775 0.25 6.07 -29.31
N GLN A 776 -0.73 5.40 -29.91
CA GLN A 776 -2.13 5.81 -29.78
C GLN A 776 -2.69 5.32 -28.44
N GLN A 777 -3.61 6.10 -27.87
CA GLN A 777 -4.39 5.72 -26.69
C GLN A 777 -5.88 5.65 -27.03
N PRO A 778 -6.67 4.87 -26.29
CA PRO A 778 -8.13 4.90 -26.42
C PRO A 778 -8.67 6.33 -26.30
N ARG A 779 -9.71 6.66 -27.05
CA ARG A 779 -10.34 7.98 -27.02
C ARG A 779 -10.77 8.34 -25.60
N GLY A 780 -10.46 9.55 -25.16
CA GLY A 780 -10.77 10.05 -23.81
C GLY A 780 -9.97 9.40 -22.68
N ARG A 781 -8.95 8.57 -22.99
CA ARG A 781 -8.10 7.90 -22.00
C ARG A 781 -6.64 8.34 -22.04
N ARG A 782 -6.37 9.52 -22.57
CA ARG A 782 -5.05 10.14 -22.44
C ARG A 782 -4.78 10.54 -21.00
N PRO A 783 -3.53 10.42 -20.51
CA PRO A 783 -3.16 10.97 -19.20
C PRO A 783 -3.50 12.47 -19.12
N ALA A 784 -3.94 12.93 -17.95
CA ALA A 784 -4.41 14.31 -17.76
C ALA A 784 -3.41 15.37 -18.25
N GLY A 785 -2.11 15.16 -18.05
CA GLY A 785 -1.04 16.06 -18.51
C GLY A 785 -0.87 16.14 -20.05
N LEU A 786 -1.55 15.28 -20.81
CA LEU A 786 -1.53 15.26 -22.29
C LEU A 786 -2.93 15.39 -22.90
N ALA A 787 -3.96 15.48 -22.08
CA ALA A 787 -5.34 15.67 -22.55
C ALA A 787 -5.48 17.03 -23.25
N THR A 788 -6.25 17.07 -24.36
CA THR A 788 -6.62 18.30 -25.04
C THR A 788 -7.64 19.10 -24.23
N GLU A 789 -7.80 20.41 -24.49
CA GLU A 789 -8.81 21.24 -23.80
C GLU A 789 -10.23 20.68 -23.94
N GLU A 790 -10.57 20.03 -25.08
CA GLU A 790 -11.86 19.34 -25.26
C GLU A 790 -12.00 18.08 -24.39
N GLU A 791 -10.91 17.39 -24.10
CA GLU A 791 -10.87 16.20 -23.24
C GLU A 791 -10.85 16.58 -21.74
N GLN A 792 -10.38 17.78 -21.39
CA GLN A 792 -10.36 18.29 -20.00
C GLN A 792 -11.71 18.83 -19.52
N LEU A 793 -12.60 19.23 -20.43
CA LEU A 793 -13.97 19.63 -20.15
C LEU A 793 -14.89 18.41 -19.89
N ARG A 794 -14.45 17.48 -19.04
CA ARG A 794 -15.33 16.38 -18.59
C ARG A 794 -16.39 16.95 -17.65
N PRO A 795 -17.69 16.63 -17.83
CA PRO A 795 -18.65 16.88 -16.76
C PRO A 795 -18.21 16.04 -15.55
N GLU A 796 -18.08 16.71 -14.41
CA GLU A 796 -17.97 16.03 -13.12
C GLU A 796 -19.11 15.02 -13.06
N ALA A 797 -18.79 13.75 -12.91
CA ALA A 797 -19.79 12.71 -12.71
C ALA A 797 -20.57 13.07 -11.43
N GLN A 798 -21.77 13.54 -11.61
CA GLN A 798 -22.72 13.66 -10.51
C GLN A 798 -23.00 12.25 -9.98
N GLU A 799 -22.91 12.09 -8.66
CA GLU A 799 -23.02 10.91 -7.80
C GLU A 799 -24.05 9.87 -8.23
#